data_b5826bad4098827390c2996073557e0c
#
_entry.id   b5826bad4098827390c2996073557e0c
#
_cell.length_a   1.000
_cell.length_b   1.000
_cell.length_c   1.000
_cell.angle_alpha   90.00
_cell.angle_beta   90.00
_cell.angle_gamma   90.00
#
_symmetry.space_group_name_H-M   'P 1'
#
loop_
_entity.id
_entity.type
_entity.pdbx_description
1 polymer ?
#
loop_
_entity_poly.entity_id
_entity_poly.type
_entity_poly.pdbx_seq_one_letter_code
_entity_poly.pdbx_strand_id
1 'polypeptide(L)'
;MQHEVFISYHRNSSAELVEHIVAALESHGIKCWYAPRDVDSSYAGDIVKAINTCKVFLLVMNEQSSHSAHVLNEIDCAFNRFHQHESIRLLPFRTDNREISDDVRYYLGRIHFLDGTEPPEEDRINALVSRISYWIQSSEWNNNAQPVVQVQSIHSTTLVHNTNFVGRASELNEIYRLLHSDNNKLFLCGTGGIGKSELARQYGLKFQNEYRTILWFTYNSTLEDMIITDQFLLIHGLENEKQDLTTPQARETYYYKKLNYLKEHCDKHTLLIIDNFDAEDERTQELLEGPYSVIFTTRISREKDGYQELSIHPMDNPEDLIALFQKFYKRPLQSGDAMILLQIFDKIAHHTYGIELLARQMQASRMSPASMLDFFNGKETPASRRSHIVMEHILNVMTDLFHLGSLTEEKLSILKNMALLPVEGIETETFFDLTELDDFMLIDELIDSSFIQYNYITDVISLHPLIVNTIQKNDPDFVDDCQIYIQNLTRQLSSFTHLKSTEKRTLLSLAEAYYLKWCSPSRSFDIPFMEHLAEAYAEYFIRDKSIAIMKRLLTLNPEPLKASWYHYYISNQLRCLEQYDGLSSEAALSLSLLKDLPDSLEKKQQLSRSYSMMGWAKYHTDDFEQAFSYFEHSLHLRKETLSDDNVLIAWAYFNSASVLTKMKETEKAIQYYEEAIRRFLRINEIGICVPAYICIAEAYLDLNDCTKATNALEQAFTYEYEYYGEENCRKYWLYDIKSKILEKQGKNDEAAEYRRWSEEEYKKYIQSRET
;
A
#
# COMPACT_ATOMS: atom_id res chain seq x y z
N MET A 1 -1.06 -19.07 -41.52
CA MET A 1 -1.08 -17.68 -42.04
C MET A 1 -1.10 -16.77 -40.80
N GLN A 2 -0.27 -15.76 -40.76
CA GLN A 2 -0.16 -14.91 -39.58
C GLN A 2 -1.29 -13.87 -39.62
N HIS A 3 -2.17 -13.87 -38.62
CA HIS A 3 -3.24 -12.88 -38.45
C HIS A 3 -2.68 -11.61 -37.83
N GLU A 4 -3.19 -10.44 -38.20
CA GLU A 4 -2.73 -9.15 -37.71
C GLU A 4 -3.58 -8.64 -36.56
N VAL A 5 -4.87 -8.97 -36.54
CA VAL A 5 -5.84 -8.58 -35.54
C VAL A 5 -6.45 -9.83 -34.91
N PHE A 6 -6.44 -9.90 -33.58
CA PHE A 6 -7.23 -10.84 -32.77
C PHE A 6 -8.45 -10.12 -32.22
N ILE A 7 -9.65 -10.70 -32.38
CA ILE A 7 -10.91 -10.10 -31.94
C ILE A 7 -11.51 -10.94 -30.83
N SER A 8 -11.49 -10.37 -29.60
CA SER A 8 -12.11 -10.92 -28.41
C SER A 8 -13.51 -10.33 -28.22
N TYR A 9 -14.52 -11.17 -28.00
CA TYR A 9 -15.90 -10.75 -27.86
C TYR A 9 -16.77 -11.80 -27.17
N HIS A 10 -17.95 -11.40 -26.67
CA HIS A 10 -18.93 -12.33 -26.15
C HIS A 10 -19.86 -12.81 -27.30
N ARG A 11 -19.78 -14.12 -27.60
CA ARG A 11 -20.40 -14.72 -28.81
C ARG A 11 -21.89 -14.44 -28.94
N ASN A 12 -22.67 -14.58 -27.85
CA ASN A 12 -24.13 -14.48 -27.93
C ASN A 12 -24.65 -13.03 -28.07
N SER A 13 -23.80 -12.02 -27.75
CA SER A 13 -24.23 -10.61 -27.78
C SER A 13 -23.61 -9.75 -28.88
N SER A 14 -22.51 -10.20 -29.50
CA SER A 14 -21.73 -9.35 -30.39
C SER A 14 -21.35 -10.04 -31.72
N ALA A 15 -21.87 -11.23 -32.01
CA ALA A 15 -21.45 -11.99 -33.20
C ALA A 15 -21.70 -11.23 -34.52
N GLU A 16 -22.89 -10.65 -34.70
CA GLU A 16 -23.29 -9.91 -35.93
C GLU A 16 -22.40 -8.67 -36.13
N LEU A 17 -22.17 -7.89 -35.06
CA LEU A 17 -21.27 -6.72 -35.09
C LEU A 17 -19.82 -7.13 -35.41
N VAL A 18 -19.34 -8.24 -34.86
CA VAL A 18 -17.98 -8.74 -35.14
C VAL A 18 -17.85 -9.18 -36.59
N GLU A 19 -18.86 -9.82 -37.19
CA GLU A 19 -18.85 -10.15 -38.59
C GLU A 19 -18.77 -8.90 -39.51
N HIS A 20 -19.46 -7.82 -39.14
CA HIS A 20 -19.36 -6.53 -39.84
C HIS A 20 -17.96 -5.91 -39.70
N ILE A 21 -17.39 -5.94 -38.48
CA ILE A 21 -16.04 -5.43 -38.22
C ILE A 21 -15.00 -6.23 -39.00
N VAL A 22 -15.10 -7.56 -39.01
CA VAL A 22 -14.19 -8.44 -39.76
C VAL A 22 -14.29 -8.17 -41.26
N ALA A 23 -15.51 -8.11 -41.84
CA ALA A 23 -15.71 -7.81 -43.23
C ALA A 23 -15.10 -6.46 -43.64
N ALA A 24 -15.25 -5.45 -42.78
CA ALA A 24 -14.66 -4.13 -42.99
C ALA A 24 -13.12 -4.16 -42.93
N LEU A 25 -12.52 -4.82 -41.95
CA LEU A 25 -11.05 -4.93 -41.80
C LEU A 25 -10.46 -5.76 -42.99
N GLU A 26 -11.06 -6.89 -43.30
CA GLU A 26 -10.56 -7.76 -44.37
C GLU A 26 -10.72 -7.12 -45.79
N SER A 27 -11.73 -6.27 -46.01
CA SER A 27 -11.85 -5.46 -47.23
C SER A 27 -10.68 -4.46 -47.38
N HIS A 28 -10.01 -4.08 -46.32
CA HIS A 28 -8.81 -3.25 -46.29
C HIS A 28 -7.50 -4.06 -46.27
N GLY A 29 -7.58 -5.39 -46.47
CA GLY A 29 -6.44 -6.30 -46.55
C GLY A 29 -5.86 -6.72 -45.19
N ILE A 30 -6.53 -6.41 -44.07
CA ILE A 30 -6.10 -6.72 -42.69
C ILE A 30 -6.67 -8.09 -42.31
N LYS A 31 -5.78 -9.04 -41.98
CA LYS A 31 -6.18 -10.40 -41.63
C LYS A 31 -6.61 -10.49 -40.16
N CYS A 32 -7.85 -10.93 -39.94
CA CYS A 32 -8.43 -11.07 -38.62
C CYS A 32 -8.50 -12.53 -38.16
N TRP A 33 -8.34 -12.74 -36.87
CA TRP A 33 -8.64 -13.98 -36.17
C TRP A 33 -9.79 -13.78 -35.18
N TYR A 34 -10.81 -14.63 -35.23
CA TYR A 34 -11.91 -14.65 -34.27
C TYR A 34 -12.54 -16.04 -34.16
N ALA A 35 -13.00 -16.43 -32.98
CA ALA A 35 -13.77 -17.65 -32.78
C ALA A 35 -15.25 -17.43 -33.20
N PRO A 36 -15.92 -18.38 -33.89
CA PRO A 36 -15.51 -19.77 -34.12
C PRO A 36 -14.87 -20.02 -35.53
N ARG A 37 -14.66 -19.01 -36.36
CA ARG A 37 -14.18 -19.22 -37.74
C ARG A 37 -12.82 -19.92 -37.81
N ASP A 38 -11.91 -19.55 -36.95
CA ASP A 38 -10.48 -19.84 -37.05
C ASP A 38 -9.98 -20.87 -36.03
N VAL A 39 -10.90 -21.65 -35.41
CA VAL A 39 -10.57 -22.68 -34.42
C VAL A 39 -10.57 -24.07 -35.04
N ASP A 40 -9.42 -24.75 -34.97
CA ASP A 40 -9.27 -26.17 -35.33
C ASP A 40 -9.40 -27.06 -34.08
N SER A 41 -8.85 -28.21 -33.98
CA SER A 41 -9.15 -29.28 -33.02
C SER A 41 -8.73 -29.08 -31.55
N SER A 42 -8.01 -27.98 -31.18
CA SER A 42 -7.60 -27.70 -29.80
C SER A 42 -7.90 -26.26 -29.37
N TYR A 43 -9.09 -26.03 -28.82
CA TYR A 43 -9.68 -24.71 -28.55
C TYR A 43 -8.77 -23.72 -27.78
N ALA A 44 -8.15 -24.10 -26.69
CA ALA A 44 -7.35 -23.18 -25.88
C ALA A 44 -5.97 -22.87 -26.50
N GLY A 45 -5.32 -23.84 -27.12
CA GLY A 45 -3.99 -23.67 -27.71
C GLY A 45 -3.98 -22.75 -28.93
N ASP A 46 -5.04 -22.78 -29.75
CA ASP A 46 -5.15 -21.95 -30.95
C ASP A 46 -5.42 -20.47 -30.58
N ILE A 47 -6.23 -20.23 -29.55
CA ILE A 47 -6.48 -18.88 -28.99
C ILE A 47 -5.18 -18.27 -28.49
N VAL A 48 -4.46 -18.95 -27.61
CA VAL A 48 -3.19 -18.46 -27.05
C VAL A 48 -2.17 -18.20 -28.16
N LYS A 49 -2.06 -19.08 -29.16
CA LYS A 49 -1.16 -18.91 -30.28
C LYS A 49 -1.56 -17.70 -31.16
N ALA A 50 -2.85 -17.48 -31.40
CA ALA A 50 -3.34 -16.34 -32.15
C ALA A 50 -3.10 -15.03 -31.40
N ILE A 51 -3.35 -14.99 -30.08
CA ILE A 51 -3.05 -13.83 -29.24
C ILE A 51 -1.54 -13.55 -29.25
N ASN A 52 -0.69 -14.57 -29.17
CA ASN A 52 0.77 -14.41 -29.14
C ASN A 52 1.39 -13.97 -30.47
N THR A 53 0.66 -14.03 -31.57
CA THR A 53 1.16 -13.67 -32.92
C THR A 53 0.50 -12.43 -33.53
N CYS A 54 -0.63 -11.96 -32.99
CA CYS A 54 -1.31 -10.77 -33.48
C CYS A 54 -0.56 -9.47 -33.19
N LYS A 55 -0.81 -8.44 -33.96
CA LYS A 55 -0.31 -7.07 -33.75
C LYS A 55 -1.30 -6.23 -32.95
N VAL A 56 -2.60 -6.47 -33.11
CA VAL A 56 -3.67 -5.76 -32.46
C VAL A 56 -4.60 -6.75 -31.78
N PHE A 57 -4.85 -6.57 -30.50
CA PHE A 57 -5.92 -7.24 -29.76
C PHE A 57 -7.10 -6.28 -29.68
N LEU A 58 -8.17 -6.58 -30.40
CA LEU A 58 -9.42 -5.83 -30.39
C LEU A 58 -10.41 -6.49 -29.44
N LEU A 59 -10.85 -5.79 -28.42
CA LEU A 59 -11.90 -6.23 -27.52
C LEU A 59 -13.22 -5.52 -27.86
N VAL A 60 -14.23 -6.27 -28.30
CA VAL A 60 -15.60 -5.76 -28.47
C VAL A 60 -16.30 -5.85 -27.10
N MET A 61 -16.46 -4.71 -26.47
CA MET A 61 -16.80 -4.59 -25.05
C MET A 61 -18.26 -4.18 -24.85
N ASN A 62 -19.00 -5.03 -24.14
CA ASN A 62 -20.34 -4.77 -23.61
C ASN A 62 -20.50 -5.41 -22.23
N GLU A 63 -21.66 -5.25 -21.58
CA GLU A 63 -21.94 -5.82 -20.26
C GLU A 63 -21.62 -7.32 -20.20
N GLN A 64 -22.05 -8.11 -21.20
CA GLN A 64 -21.84 -9.56 -21.20
C GLN A 64 -20.39 -9.96 -21.44
N SER A 65 -19.66 -9.27 -22.29
CA SER A 65 -18.24 -9.52 -22.52
C SER A 65 -17.41 -9.22 -21.28
N SER A 66 -17.80 -8.22 -20.50
CA SER A 66 -17.10 -7.81 -19.29
C SER A 66 -17.20 -8.83 -18.12
N HIS A 67 -18.18 -9.74 -18.15
CA HIS A 67 -18.37 -10.79 -17.15
C HIS A 67 -18.06 -12.20 -17.69
N SER A 68 -17.58 -12.31 -18.91
CA SER A 68 -17.26 -13.60 -19.53
C SER A 68 -15.89 -14.11 -19.12
N ALA A 69 -15.81 -15.25 -18.44
CA ALA A 69 -14.56 -15.86 -18.03
C ALA A 69 -13.62 -16.15 -19.23
N HIS A 70 -14.17 -16.49 -20.41
CA HIS A 70 -13.37 -16.69 -21.62
C HIS A 70 -12.74 -15.39 -22.11
N VAL A 71 -13.52 -14.31 -22.15
CA VAL A 71 -13.03 -12.98 -22.54
C VAL A 71 -11.99 -12.46 -21.56
N LEU A 72 -12.20 -12.66 -20.26
CA LEU A 72 -11.24 -12.27 -19.22
C LEU A 72 -9.90 -13.01 -19.36
N ASN A 73 -9.90 -14.31 -19.63
CA ASN A 73 -8.68 -15.07 -19.89
C ASN A 73 -7.94 -14.61 -21.17
N GLU A 74 -8.67 -14.24 -22.22
CA GLU A 74 -8.09 -13.68 -23.45
C GLU A 74 -7.48 -12.30 -23.20
N ILE A 75 -8.15 -11.46 -22.39
CA ILE A 75 -7.63 -10.16 -21.95
C ILE A 75 -6.35 -10.35 -21.14
N ASP A 76 -6.31 -11.28 -20.18
CA ASP A 76 -5.14 -11.57 -19.36
C ASP A 76 -3.94 -11.99 -20.23
N CYS A 77 -4.14 -12.91 -21.17
CA CYS A 77 -3.09 -13.32 -22.11
C CYS A 77 -2.57 -12.15 -22.96
N ALA A 78 -3.45 -11.31 -23.48
CA ALA A 78 -3.07 -10.17 -24.30
C ALA A 78 -2.41 -9.06 -23.49
N PHE A 79 -2.86 -8.85 -22.26
CA PHE A 79 -2.35 -7.88 -21.33
C PHE A 79 -0.96 -8.26 -20.83
N ASN A 80 -0.73 -9.53 -20.50
CA ASN A 80 0.58 -10.04 -20.14
C ASN A 80 1.60 -9.84 -21.26
N ARG A 81 1.21 -10.13 -22.52
CA ARG A 81 2.04 -9.87 -23.67
C ARG A 81 2.31 -8.38 -23.90
N PHE A 82 1.29 -7.54 -23.72
CA PHE A 82 1.41 -6.08 -23.79
C PHE A 82 2.40 -5.54 -22.75
N HIS A 83 2.39 -6.08 -21.53
CA HIS A 83 3.31 -5.69 -20.47
C HIS A 83 4.73 -6.22 -20.64
N GLN A 84 4.92 -7.34 -21.33
CA GLN A 84 6.25 -7.87 -21.69
C GLN A 84 6.93 -7.07 -22.83
N HIS A 85 6.40 -5.89 -23.17
CA HIS A 85 6.90 -5.03 -24.25
C HIS A 85 6.97 -5.73 -25.62
N GLU A 86 6.18 -6.76 -25.82
CA GLU A 86 6.01 -7.35 -27.14
C GLU A 86 5.19 -6.41 -28.03
N SER A 87 5.39 -6.53 -29.36
CA SER A 87 4.73 -5.71 -30.36
C SER A 87 3.24 -6.04 -30.48
N ILE A 88 2.43 -5.66 -29.50
CA ILE A 88 0.96 -5.79 -29.48
C ILE A 88 0.33 -4.47 -29.04
N ARG A 89 -0.82 -4.12 -29.63
CA ARG A 89 -1.65 -2.99 -29.18
C ARG A 89 -3.01 -3.49 -28.73
N LEU A 90 -3.49 -3.00 -27.59
CA LEU A 90 -4.81 -3.32 -27.06
C LEU A 90 -5.79 -2.21 -27.46
N LEU A 91 -6.92 -2.58 -28.07
CA LEU A 91 -7.95 -1.65 -28.48
C LEU A 91 -9.33 -2.10 -27.96
N PRO A 92 -9.78 -1.57 -26.82
CA PRO A 92 -11.16 -1.77 -26.41
C PRO A 92 -12.11 -0.94 -27.28
N PHE A 93 -13.15 -1.58 -27.82
CA PHE A 93 -14.23 -0.96 -28.59
C PHE A 93 -15.53 -1.14 -27.82
N ARG A 94 -16.01 -0.06 -27.20
CA ARG A 94 -17.17 -0.08 -26.31
C ARG A 94 -18.46 0.04 -27.13
N THR A 95 -19.40 -0.90 -26.95
CA THR A 95 -20.64 -0.97 -27.72
C THR A 95 -21.92 -0.71 -26.93
N ASP A 96 -21.81 -0.55 -25.61
CA ASP A 96 -22.90 -0.11 -24.74
C ASP A 96 -22.41 0.84 -23.63
N ASN A 97 -23.34 1.54 -22.95
CA ASN A 97 -23.07 2.50 -21.88
C ASN A 97 -23.19 1.87 -20.48
N ARG A 98 -23.26 0.53 -20.37
CA ARG A 98 -23.39 -0.15 -19.08
C ARG A 98 -22.08 -0.24 -18.35
N GLU A 99 -22.13 -0.47 -17.05
CA GLU A 99 -20.92 -0.60 -16.23
C GLU A 99 -20.06 -1.79 -16.65
N ILE A 100 -18.77 -1.58 -16.65
CA ILE A 100 -17.76 -2.56 -16.97
C ILE A 100 -17.38 -3.27 -15.66
N SER A 101 -17.21 -4.60 -15.67
CA SER A 101 -16.79 -5.35 -14.50
C SER A 101 -15.44 -4.86 -13.95
N ASP A 102 -15.23 -5.02 -12.66
CA ASP A 102 -13.98 -4.62 -11.99
C ASP A 102 -12.77 -5.36 -12.57
N ASP A 103 -12.95 -6.63 -12.99
CA ASP A 103 -11.89 -7.41 -13.65
C ASP A 103 -11.45 -6.77 -14.97
N VAL A 104 -12.36 -6.37 -15.83
CA VAL A 104 -12.03 -5.68 -17.10
C VAL A 104 -11.47 -4.28 -16.81
N ARG A 105 -12.01 -3.59 -15.81
CA ARG A 105 -11.50 -2.29 -15.37
C ARG A 105 -10.06 -2.40 -14.84
N TYR A 106 -9.72 -3.47 -14.15
CA TYR A 106 -8.37 -3.76 -13.69
C TYR A 106 -7.37 -3.84 -14.84
N TYR A 107 -7.68 -4.60 -15.92
CA TYR A 107 -6.79 -4.76 -17.05
C TYR A 107 -6.81 -3.57 -18.02
N LEU A 108 -7.96 -2.98 -18.29
CA LEU A 108 -8.17 -2.02 -19.37
C LEU A 108 -8.53 -0.61 -18.94
N GLY A 109 -8.68 -0.35 -17.65
CA GLY A 109 -9.12 0.95 -17.11
C GLY A 109 -8.19 2.14 -17.45
N ARG A 110 -6.99 1.85 -17.92
CA ARG A 110 -6.00 2.86 -18.38
C ARG A 110 -5.84 2.92 -19.91
N ILE A 111 -6.53 2.07 -20.65
CA ILE A 111 -6.45 2.00 -22.11
C ILE A 111 -7.62 2.77 -22.68
N HIS A 112 -7.33 3.77 -23.53
CA HIS A 112 -8.38 4.53 -24.22
C HIS A 112 -9.23 3.60 -25.09
N PHE A 113 -10.50 3.48 -24.78
CA PHE A 113 -11.45 2.78 -25.62
C PHE A 113 -11.92 3.67 -26.79
N LEU A 114 -12.28 3.01 -27.90
CA LEU A 114 -13.00 3.66 -28.96
C LEU A 114 -14.49 3.56 -28.67
N ASP A 115 -15.18 4.70 -28.68
CA ASP A 115 -16.62 4.73 -28.40
C ASP A 115 -17.41 4.25 -29.61
N GLY A 116 -18.12 3.15 -29.42
CA GLY A 116 -19.02 2.52 -30.37
C GLY A 116 -20.50 2.65 -30.03
N THR A 117 -20.89 3.51 -29.05
CA THR A 117 -22.26 3.57 -28.54
C THR A 117 -23.18 4.50 -29.34
N GLU A 118 -22.62 5.48 -30.12
CA GLU A 118 -23.44 6.44 -30.88
C GLU A 118 -23.72 5.97 -32.33
N PRO A 119 -24.91 6.17 -32.86
CA PRO A 119 -25.21 5.88 -34.27
C PRO A 119 -24.63 6.93 -35.25
N PRO A 120 -24.39 6.60 -36.53
CA PRO A 120 -24.62 5.31 -37.17
C PRO A 120 -23.46 4.32 -36.95
N GLU A 121 -23.76 3.01 -36.92
CA GLU A 121 -22.80 1.92 -36.71
C GLU A 121 -21.68 1.90 -37.77
N GLU A 122 -21.99 2.23 -39.05
CA GLU A 122 -21.05 2.22 -40.16
C GLU A 122 -19.91 3.23 -39.96
N ASP A 123 -20.20 4.43 -39.44
CA ASP A 123 -19.18 5.47 -39.18
C ASP A 123 -18.23 5.03 -38.04
N ARG A 124 -18.72 4.31 -37.03
CA ARG A 124 -17.94 3.79 -35.92
C ARG A 124 -17.01 2.65 -36.38
N ILE A 125 -17.51 1.74 -37.20
CA ILE A 125 -16.70 0.68 -37.82
C ILE A 125 -15.61 1.31 -38.70
N ASN A 126 -15.93 2.34 -39.51
CA ASN A 126 -14.97 3.05 -40.35
C ASN A 126 -13.89 3.75 -39.51
N ALA A 127 -14.24 4.35 -38.37
CA ALA A 127 -13.27 4.93 -37.42
C ALA A 127 -12.35 3.86 -36.80
N LEU A 128 -12.91 2.69 -36.45
CA LEU A 128 -12.17 1.53 -35.94
C LEU A 128 -11.17 1.02 -36.98
N VAL A 129 -11.65 0.79 -38.24
CA VAL A 129 -10.82 0.34 -39.37
C VAL A 129 -9.70 1.33 -39.66
N SER A 130 -10.00 2.63 -39.68
CA SER A 130 -9.00 3.68 -39.90
C SER A 130 -7.92 3.66 -38.85
N ARG A 131 -8.28 3.47 -37.60
CA ARG A 131 -7.33 3.40 -36.45
C ARG A 131 -6.44 2.17 -36.53
N ILE A 132 -7.01 1.01 -36.79
CA ILE A 132 -6.27 -0.25 -36.94
C ILE A 132 -5.36 -0.20 -38.16
N SER A 133 -5.86 0.29 -39.30
CA SER A 133 -5.08 0.46 -40.53
C SER A 133 -3.87 1.37 -40.32
N TYR A 134 -4.07 2.51 -39.69
CA TYR A 134 -2.98 3.42 -39.33
C TYR A 134 -1.91 2.72 -38.50
N TRP A 135 -2.31 1.94 -37.47
CA TRP A 135 -1.37 1.21 -36.64
C TRP A 135 -0.59 0.14 -37.37
N ILE A 136 -1.25 -0.63 -38.25
CA ILE A 136 -0.60 -1.72 -38.99
C ILE A 136 0.32 -1.18 -40.11
N GLN A 137 -0.01 -0.04 -40.71
CA GLN A 137 0.75 0.58 -41.81
C GLN A 137 1.85 1.53 -41.31
N SER A 138 1.84 1.95 -40.05
CA SER A 138 2.88 2.81 -39.51
C SER A 138 4.24 2.11 -39.57
N SER A 139 5.27 2.82 -40.02
CA SER A 139 6.64 2.32 -40.24
C SER A 139 7.34 1.74 -39.00
N GLU A 140 6.71 1.83 -37.86
CA GLU A 140 7.18 1.27 -36.58
C GLU A 140 7.29 -0.27 -36.56
N TRP A 141 6.61 -0.98 -37.51
CA TRP A 141 6.66 -2.44 -37.62
C TRP A 141 7.74 -2.98 -38.59
N ASN A 142 8.38 -2.10 -39.40
CA ASN A 142 9.24 -2.53 -40.50
C ASN A 142 10.76 -2.32 -40.27
N ASN A 143 11.22 -1.81 -39.15
CA ASN A 143 12.63 -1.58 -38.94
C ASN A 143 13.22 -2.54 -37.88
N ASN A 144 14.05 -3.49 -38.39
CA ASN A 144 15.16 -4.13 -37.64
C ASN A 144 16.34 -3.18 -37.40
N ALA A 145 16.11 -1.88 -37.26
CA ALA A 145 17.03 -0.96 -36.62
C ALA A 145 16.64 -0.97 -35.14
N GLN A 146 17.63 -1.06 -34.24
CA GLN A 146 17.40 -0.95 -32.79
C GLN A 146 16.28 0.05 -32.55
N PRO A 147 15.17 -0.35 -31.93
CA PRO A 147 14.11 0.61 -31.69
C PRO A 147 14.72 1.69 -30.82
N VAL A 148 14.64 2.94 -31.26
CA VAL A 148 14.46 4.04 -30.34
C VAL A 148 13.11 3.71 -29.72
N VAL A 149 13.16 3.00 -28.61
CA VAL A 149 12.00 2.63 -27.80
C VAL A 149 11.41 3.96 -27.40
N GLN A 150 10.31 4.37 -28.06
CA GLN A 150 9.37 5.26 -27.40
C GLN A 150 8.78 4.41 -26.28
N VAL A 151 9.49 4.38 -25.17
CA VAL A 151 9.00 3.85 -23.92
C VAL A 151 7.79 4.70 -23.58
N GLN A 152 6.62 4.09 -23.54
CA GLN A 152 5.44 4.75 -22.99
C GLN A 152 5.87 5.26 -21.60
N SER A 153 5.81 6.58 -21.45
CA SER A 153 6.15 7.23 -20.20
C SER A 153 5.20 6.72 -19.14
N ILE A 154 5.75 6.02 -18.14
CA ILE A 154 4.98 5.62 -16.96
C ILE A 154 4.87 6.87 -16.09
N HIS A 155 3.67 7.47 -16.06
CA HIS A 155 3.39 8.59 -15.21
C HIS A 155 2.54 8.14 -14.02
N SER A 156 2.89 8.58 -12.84
CA SER A 156 2.09 8.38 -11.64
C SER A 156 0.67 8.94 -11.85
N THR A 157 -0.35 8.25 -11.37
CA THR A 157 -1.76 8.68 -11.42
C THR A 157 -2.03 10.03 -10.73
N THR A 158 -1.12 10.50 -9.89
CA THR A 158 -1.18 11.81 -9.23
C THR A 158 -0.84 12.99 -10.15
N LEU A 159 -0.33 12.75 -11.36
CA LEU A 159 -0.07 13.78 -12.37
C LEU A 159 -1.35 14.13 -13.14
N VAL A 160 -2.34 14.67 -12.44
CA VAL A 160 -3.57 15.17 -13.06
C VAL A 160 -3.43 16.63 -13.42
N HIS A 161 -3.90 17.03 -14.61
CA HIS A 161 -3.83 18.39 -15.08
C HIS A 161 -4.75 19.30 -14.25
N ASN A 162 -4.15 20.23 -13.48
CA ASN A 162 -4.91 21.25 -12.77
C ASN A 162 -5.15 22.46 -13.70
N THR A 163 -6.39 22.60 -14.17
CA THR A 163 -6.80 23.73 -15.04
C THR A 163 -6.79 25.07 -14.33
N ASN A 164 -6.62 25.08 -13.02
CA ASN A 164 -6.61 26.29 -12.19
C ASN A 164 -5.20 26.84 -11.92
N PHE A 165 -4.15 26.15 -12.35
CA PHE A 165 -2.77 26.64 -12.21
C PHE A 165 -2.56 27.92 -13.00
N VAL A 166 -1.95 28.92 -12.36
CA VAL A 166 -1.70 30.25 -12.94
C VAL A 166 -0.30 30.73 -12.55
N GLY A 167 0.35 31.42 -13.49
CA GLY A 167 1.65 32.03 -13.27
C GLY A 167 2.79 31.04 -13.10
N ARG A 168 3.79 31.41 -12.30
CA ARG A 168 4.95 30.55 -11.94
C ARG A 168 5.82 30.10 -13.12
N ALA A 169 5.75 30.80 -14.26
CA ALA A 169 6.53 30.46 -15.45
C ALA A 169 8.05 30.59 -15.22
N SER A 170 8.48 31.56 -14.41
CA SER A 170 9.87 31.74 -13.98
C SER A 170 10.37 30.59 -13.15
N GLU A 171 9.58 30.16 -12.16
CA GLU A 171 9.93 29.04 -11.27
C GLU A 171 9.97 27.70 -12.04
N LEU A 172 9.02 27.45 -12.95
CA LEU A 172 9.05 26.26 -13.80
C LEU A 172 10.31 26.22 -14.69
N ASN A 173 10.71 27.34 -15.25
CA ASN A 173 11.93 27.43 -16.04
C ASN A 173 13.19 27.29 -15.19
N GLU A 174 13.17 27.81 -13.95
CA GLU A 174 14.30 27.67 -13.02
C GLU A 174 14.43 26.21 -12.53
N ILE A 175 13.34 25.52 -12.23
CA ILE A 175 13.34 24.06 -11.95
C ILE A 175 13.96 23.31 -13.13
N TYR A 176 13.55 23.65 -14.36
CA TYR A 176 14.11 23.04 -15.56
C TYR A 176 15.63 23.25 -15.64
N ARG A 177 16.09 24.49 -15.47
CA ARG A 177 17.52 24.83 -15.52
C ARG A 177 18.32 24.08 -14.45
N LEU A 178 17.79 23.99 -13.23
CA LEU A 178 18.44 23.35 -12.10
C LEU A 178 18.53 21.82 -12.28
N LEU A 179 17.46 21.17 -12.73
CA LEU A 179 17.45 19.72 -12.96
C LEU A 179 18.27 19.26 -14.18
N HIS A 180 18.58 20.19 -15.10
CA HIS A 180 19.43 19.94 -16.26
C HIS A 180 20.90 20.41 -16.05
N SER A 181 21.24 20.79 -14.82
CA SER A 181 22.63 21.04 -14.40
C SER A 181 23.33 19.73 -14.02
N ASP A 182 24.62 19.80 -13.65
CA ASP A 182 25.39 18.63 -13.20
C ASP A 182 24.76 17.96 -11.95
N ASN A 183 24.02 18.72 -11.14
CA ASN A 183 23.26 18.19 -10.01
C ASN A 183 21.75 18.21 -10.32
N ASN A 184 21.20 17.05 -10.71
CA ASN A 184 19.80 16.89 -11.07
C ASN A 184 18.89 16.56 -9.87
N LYS A 185 19.25 16.99 -8.66
CA LYS A 185 18.52 16.78 -7.41
C LYS A 185 18.12 18.16 -6.85
N LEU A 186 16.83 18.36 -6.62
CA LEU A 186 16.31 19.69 -6.27
C LEU A 186 15.33 19.61 -5.10
N PHE A 187 15.53 20.47 -4.12
CA PHE A 187 14.58 20.67 -3.04
C PHE A 187 13.77 21.96 -3.30
N LEU A 188 12.45 21.84 -3.42
CA LEU A 188 11.52 22.96 -3.46
C LEU A 188 11.10 23.29 -2.03
N CYS A 189 11.63 24.36 -1.48
CA CYS A 189 11.38 24.80 -0.13
C CYS A 189 10.36 25.95 -0.09
N GLY A 190 9.55 26.03 0.98
CA GLY A 190 8.63 27.15 1.19
C GLY A 190 7.51 26.80 2.18
N THR A 191 6.72 27.79 2.54
CA THR A 191 5.62 27.63 3.51
C THR A 191 4.54 26.68 3.02
N GLY A 192 3.77 26.09 3.96
CA GLY A 192 2.62 25.23 3.61
C GLY A 192 1.58 26.00 2.80
N GLY A 193 0.99 25.36 1.78
CA GLY A 193 -0.03 26.01 0.92
C GLY A 193 0.48 27.03 -0.09
N ILE A 194 1.82 27.24 -0.23
CA ILE A 194 2.38 28.17 -1.22
C ILE A 194 2.33 27.63 -2.67
N GLY A 195 2.06 26.34 -2.84
CA GLY A 195 1.93 25.70 -4.15
C GLY A 195 3.13 24.86 -4.60
N LYS A 196 4.01 24.40 -3.69
CA LYS A 196 5.20 23.57 -4.03
C LYS A 196 4.82 22.27 -4.74
N SER A 197 3.92 21.49 -4.15
CA SER A 197 3.44 20.21 -4.71
C SER A 197 2.79 20.42 -6.07
N GLU A 198 1.99 21.49 -6.21
CA GLU A 198 1.37 21.84 -7.48
C GLU A 198 2.40 22.29 -8.54
N LEU A 199 3.42 23.03 -8.12
CA LEU A 199 4.51 23.46 -9.00
C LEU A 199 5.32 22.24 -9.50
N ALA A 200 5.63 21.29 -8.62
CA ALA A 200 6.29 20.03 -8.99
C ALA A 200 5.44 19.21 -9.97
N ARG A 201 4.11 19.13 -9.72
CA ARG A 201 3.15 18.46 -10.62
C ARG A 201 3.11 19.11 -12.00
N GLN A 202 2.98 20.44 -12.05
CA GLN A 202 2.95 21.20 -13.31
C GLN A 202 4.28 21.14 -14.06
N TYR A 203 5.40 21.04 -13.34
CA TYR A 203 6.69 20.77 -13.96
C TYR A 203 6.68 19.40 -14.66
N GLY A 204 6.30 18.35 -13.97
CA GLY A 204 6.19 17.01 -14.54
C GLY A 204 5.29 16.98 -15.77
N LEU A 205 4.13 17.64 -15.73
CA LEU A 205 3.18 17.73 -16.86
C LEU A 205 3.74 18.54 -18.04
N LYS A 206 4.35 19.69 -17.76
CA LYS A 206 4.87 20.59 -18.81
C LYS A 206 6.03 19.97 -19.58
N PHE A 207 6.92 19.26 -18.87
CA PHE A 207 8.12 18.64 -19.44
C PHE A 207 8.02 17.12 -19.56
N GLN A 208 6.80 16.54 -19.57
CA GLN A 208 6.55 15.11 -19.65
C GLN A 208 7.22 14.41 -20.85
N ASN A 209 7.45 15.14 -21.95
CA ASN A 209 8.09 14.58 -23.14
C ASN A 209 9.60 14.35 -22.99
N GLU A 210 10.22 14.92 -21.99
CA GLU A 210 11.65 14.76 -21.67
C GLU A 210 11.93 13.59 -20.74
N TYR A 211 10.89 13.14 -20.02
CA TYR A 211 10.97 12.04 -19.08
C TYR A 211 10.21 10.83 -19.60
N ARG A 212 10.87 9.67 -19.64
CA ARG A 212 10.22 8.39 -19.97
C ARG A 212 9.35 7.93 -18.81
N THR A 213 9.76 8.26 -17.58
CA THR A 213 9.11 7.82 -16.36
C THR A 213 9.02 8.98 -15.40
N ILE A 214 7.85 9.25 -14.86
CA ILE A 214 7.65 10.22 -13.77
C ILE A 214 6.94 9.49 -12.64
N LEU A 215 7.62 9.32 -11.51
CA LEU A 215 7.09 8.68 -10.32
C LEU A 215 6.81 9.73 -9.25
N TRP A 216 5.62 9.68 -8.67
CA TRP A 216 5.21 10.52 -7.56
C TRP A 216 5.13 9.70 -6.29
N PHE A 217 5.86 10.11 -5.28
CA PHE A 217 5.83 9.54 -3.95
C PHE A 217 5.38 10.58 -2.95
N THR A 218 4.62 10.19 -1.95
CA THR A 218 4.32 11.02 -0.79
C THR A 218 5.08 10.48 0.42
N TYR A 219 5.87 11.35 1.04
CA TYR A 219 6.66 10.98 2.22
C TYR A 219 5.79 11.05 3.46
N ASN A 220 5.61 9.92 4.15
CA ASN A 220 4.74 9.80 5.32
C ASN A 220 5.50 9.46 6.60
N SER A 221 6.55 8.63 6.53
CA SER A 221 7.28 8.15 7.71
C SER A 221 8.79 8.06 7.48
N THR A 222 9.23 7.19 6.59
CA THR A 222 10.63 7.02 6.19
C THR A 222 10.74 6.78 4.69
N LEU A 223 11.91 7.08 4.11
CA LEU A 223 12.20 6.74 2.70
C LEU A 223 12.19 5.23 2.48
N GLU A 224 12.60 4.45 3.48
CA GLU A 224 12.51 2.99 3.43
C GLU A 224 11.07 2.52 3.26
N ASP A 225 10.18 2.96 4.14
CA ASP A 225 8.76 2.60 4.06
C ASP A 225 8.14 3.05 2.73
N MET A 226 8.44 4.27 2.29
CA MET A 226 7.95 4.82 1.04
C MET A 226 8.34 3.94 -0.16
N ILE A 227 9.61 3.55 -0.27
CA ILE A 227 10.11 2.73 -1.37
C ILE A 227 9.57 1.29 -1.28
N ILE A 228 9.54 0.70 -0.08
CA ILE A 228 9.05 -0.67 0.13
C ILE A 228 7.56 -0.78 -0.24
N THR A 229 6.74 0.20 0.14
CA THR A 229 5.28 0.14 -0.06
C THR A 229 4.83 0.57 -1.44
N ASP A 230 5.70 1.21 -2.23
CA ASP A 230 5.32 1.73 -3.53
C ASP A 230 4.93 0.62 -4.53
N GLN A 231 3.74 0.77 -5.13
CA GLN A 231 3.17 -0.21 -6.05
C GLN A 231 3.75 -0.13 -7.47
N PHE A 232 4.27 1.02 -7.90
CA PHE A 232 4.86 1.15 -9.24
C PHE A 232 6.18 0.41 -9.36
N LEU A 233 6.93 0.31 -8.27
CA LEU A 233 8.14 -0.51 -8.22
C LEU A 233 7.85 -2.03 -8.20
N LEU A 234 6.58 -2.43 -8.01
CA LEU A 234 6.14 -3.82 -8.12
C LEU A 234 5.92 -4.26 -9.57
N ILE A 235 5.65 -3.34 -10.50
CA ILE A 235 5.21 -3.64 -11.90
C ILE A 235 6.32 -4.28 -12.75
N HIS A 236 7.57 -4.28 -12.31
CA HIS A 236 8.71 -4.71 -13.13
C HIS A 236 9.39 -5.99 -12.62
N GLY A 237 8.62 -7.04 -12.36
CA GLY A 237 9.17 -8.37 -12.06
C GLY A 237 9.40 -8.67 -10.57
N LEU A 238 9.00 -7.73 -9.69
CA LEU A 238 8.98 -7.94 -8.24
C LEU A 238 7.58 -8.34 -7.72
N GLU A 239 6.62 -8.54 -8.62
CA GLU A 239 5.19 -8.70 -8.34
C GLU A 239 4.80 -10.02 -7.67
N ASN A 240 5.58 -11.08 -7.88
CA ASN A 240 5.23 -12.44 -7.46
C ASN A 240 5.85 -12.86 -6.12
N GLU A 241 6.59 -11.96 -5.47
CA GLU A 241 7.23 -12.29 -4.21
C GLU A 241 6.33 -11.83 -3.07
N LYS A 242 5.55 -12.75 -2.51
CA LYS A 242 5.02 -12.64 -1.14
C LYS A 242 6.22 -12.62 -0.21
N GLN A 243 6.81 -11.43 -0.06
CA GLN A 243 8.00 -11.28 0.75
C GLN A 243 7.63 -11.30 2.21
N ASP A 244 8.33 -12.15 2.90
CA ASP A 244 8.30 -12.19 4.36
C ASP A 244 9.16 -11.02 4.88
N LEU A 245 8.60 -9.80 4.91
CA LEU A 245 9.22 -8.60 5.49
C LEU A 245 9.25 -8.66 7.03
N THR A 246 9.40 -9.86 7.58
CA THR A 246 9.28 -10.15 9.01
C THR A 246 10.46 -9.71 9.84
N THR A 247 11.63 -9.58 9.22
CA THR A 247 12.85 -9.18 9.93
C THR A 247 13.35 -7.82 9.44
N PRO A 248 14.05 -7.04 10.27
CA PRO A 248 14.70 -5.81 9.82
C PRO A 248 15.65 -6.06 8.64
N GLN A 249 16.37 -7.17 8.64
CA GLN A 249 17.27 -7.55 7.55
C GLN A 249 16.49 -7.82 6.24
N ALA A 250 15.36 -8.49 6.30
CA ALA A 250 14.54 -8.75 5.11
C ALA A 250 13.98 -7.45 4.54
N ARG A 251 13.52 -6.52 5.41
CA ARG A 251 13.07 -5.18 4.99
C ARG A 251 14.20 -4.39 4.35
N GLU A 252 15.36 -4.37 4.99
CA GLU A 252 16.54 -3.69 4.48
C GLU A 252 17.01 -4.27 3.14
N THR A 253 17.06 -5.61 3.03
CA THR A 253 17.40 -6.30 1.77
C THR A 253 16.40 -5.94 0.67
N TYR A 254 15.10 -5.90 0.99
CA TYR A 254 14.07 -5.55 0.02
C TYR A 254 14.12 -4.08 -0.40
N TYR A 255 14.37 -3.18 0.56
CA TYR A 255 14.62 -1.77 0.27
C TYR A 255 15.77 -1.60 -0.72
N TYR A 256 16.92 -2.24 -0.46
CA TYR A 256 18.07 -2.17 -1.37
C TYR A 256 17.79 -2.83 -2.71
N LYS A 257 17.02 -3.90 -2.76
CA LYS A 257 16.61 -4.52 -4.02
C LYS A 257 15.80 -3.54 -4.88
N LYS A 258 14.80 -2.87 -4.30
CA LYS A 258 14.02 -1.84 -4.98
C LYS A 258 14.84 -0.61 -5.35
N LEU A 259 15.69 -0.15 -4.44
CA LEU A 259 16.58 0.98 -4.69
C LEU A 259 17.59 0.68 -5.80
N ASN A 260 18.20 -0.51 -5.79
CA ASN A 260 19.11 -0.94 -6.84
C ASN A 260 18.40 -1.09 -8.17
N TYR A 261 17.16 -1.63 -8.15
CA TYR A 261 16.32 -1.69 -9.34
C TYR A 261 16.08 -0.28 -9.92
N LEU A 262 15.74 0.71 -9.09
CA LEU A 262 15.64 2.12 -9.51
C LEU A 262 16.97 2.62 -10.09
N LYS A 263 18.10 2.36 -9.43
CA LYS A 263 19.43 2.80 -9.88
C LYS A 263 19.86 2.15 -11.19
N GLU A 264 19.48 0.91 -11.46
CA GLU A 264 19.87 0.15 -12.65
C GLU A 264 18.95 0.39 -13.86
N HIS A 265 17.65 0.59 -13.64
CA HIS A 265 16.66 0.69 -14.71
C HIS A 265 16.17 2.11 -14.99
N CYS A 266 16.47 3.04 -14.08
CA CYS A 266 16.16 4.46 -14.25
C CYS A 266 17.41 5.23 -14.70
N ASP A 267 17.21 6.20 -15.56
CA ASP A 267 18.27 7.06 -16.09
C ASP A 267 17.91 8.55 -15.94
N LYS A 268 18.67 9.43 -16.54
CA LYS A 268 18.39 10.88 -16.56
C LYS A 268 17.03 11.26 -17.15
N HIS A 269 16.34 10.33 -17.83
CA HIS A 269 14.98 10.53 -18.35
C HIS A 269 13.92 10.01 -17.37
N THR A 270 14.29 9.75 -16.14
CA THR A 270 13.37 9.44 -15.03
C THR A 270 13.34 10.60 -14.07
N LEU A 271 12.12 11.03 -13.70
CA LEU A 271 11.87 12.04 -12.68
C LEU A 271 11.16 11.40 -11.49
N LEU A 272 11.75 11.51 -10.33
CA LEU A 272 11.12 11.19 -9.06
C LEU A 272 10.62 12.48 -8.42
N ILE A 273 9.37 12.52 -7.97
CA ILE A 273 8.82 13.62 -7.19
C ILE A 273 8.45 13.07 -5.82
N ILE A 274 9.10 13.59 -4.78
CA ILE A 274 8.88 13.18 -3.39
C ILE A 274 8.24 14.37 -2.67
N ASP A 275 6.95 14.22 -2.42
CA ASP A 275 6.13 15.28 -1.83
C ASP A 275 6.09 15.17 -0.29
N ASN A 276 5.99 16.31 0.39
CA ASN A 276 5.93 16.45 1.86
C ASN A 276 7.16 15.92 2.62
N PHE A 277 8.37 16.09 2.08
CA PHE A 277 9.61 15.66 2.73
C PHE A 277 10.04 16.62 3.84
N ASP A 278 9.30 16.64 4.94
CA ASP A 278 9.49 17.56 6.07
C ASP A 278 10.28 16.95 7.24
N ALA A 279 11.13 15.93 6.99
CA ALA A 279 11.94 15.25 7.98
C ALA A 279 13.41 15.12 7.56
N GLU A 280 14.28 14.81 8.51
CA GLU A 280 15.61 14.27 8.23
C GLU A 280 15.49 12.75 8.13
N ASP A 281 16.00 12.19 7.03
CA ASP A 281 15.99 10.75 6.80
C ASP A 281 17.39 10.29 6.40
N GLU A 282 17.92 9.32 7.15
CA GLU A 282 19.29 8.80 6.99
C GLU A 282 19.55 8.23 5.58
N ARG A 283 18.50 7.75 4.91
CA ARG A 283 18.60 7.16 3.56
C ARG A 283 18.49 8.18 2.43
N THR A 284 18.38 9.47 2.75
CA THR A 284 18.30 10.55 1.74
C THR A 284 19.47 10.49 0.77
N GLN A 285 20.70 10.34 1.28
CA GLN A 285 21.89 10.28 0.46
C GLN A 285 21.90 9.08 -0.50
N GLU A 286 21.42 7.92 -0.04
CA GLU A 286 21.34 6.70 -0.86
C GLU A 286 20.42 6.90 -2.08
N LEU A 287 19.28 7.58 -1.89
CA LEU A 287 18.35 7.89 -2.97
C LEU A 287 18.94 8.92 -3.94
N LEU A 288 19.66 9.92 -3.42
CA LEU A 288 20.29 10.97 -4.25
C LEU A 288 21.42 10.47 -5.15
N GLU A 289 22.04 9.33 -4.84
CA GLU A 289 23.11 8.73 -5.65
C GLU A 289 22.63 8.12 -6.98
N GLY A 290 21.33 7.98 -7.19
CA GLY A 290 20.78 7.41 -8.43
C GLY A 290 20.93 8.32 -9.65
N PRO A 291 20.91 7.75 -10.87
CA PRO A 291 21.13 8.52 -12.12
C PRO A 291 19.94 9.36 -12.58
N TYR A 292 18.80 9.22 -11.91
CA TYR A 292 17.54 9.90 -12.20
C TYR A 292 17.49 11.32 -11.63
N SER A 293 16.55 12.15 -12.13
CA SER A 293 16.25 13.46 -11.55
C SER A 293 15.30 13.34 -10.36
N VAL A 294 15.48 14.17 -9.32
CA VAL A 294 14.60 14.17 -8.13
C VAL A 294 14.15 15.57 -7.78
N ILE A 295 12.87 15.72 -7.49
CA ILE A 295 12.29 16.91 -6.86
C ILE A 295 11.75 16.49 -5.50
N PHE A 296 12.23 17.12 -4.44
CA PHE A 296 11.60 17.06 -3.11
C PHE A 296 10.79 18.31 -2.89
N THR A 297 9.58 18.19 -2.31
CA THR A 297 8.87 19.35 -1.76
C THR A 297 8.97 19.32 -0.24
N THR A 298 9.39 20.43 0.36
CA THR A 298 9.63 20.50 1.81
C THR A 298 9.31 21.88 2.37
N ARG A 299 9.06 21.94 3.69
CA ARG A 299 8.95 23.19 4.45
C ARG A 299 10.28 23.57 5.12
N ILE A 300 11.22 22.63 5.18
CA ILE A 300 12.50 22.77 5.86
C ILE A 300 13.57 23.10 4.82
N SER A 301 14.31 24.20 5.02
CA SER A 301 15.44 24.52 4.16
C SER A 301 16.56 23.51 4.33
N ARG A 302 17.09 23.05 3.21
CA ARG A 302 18.20 22.09 3.09
C ARG A 302 19.48 22.72 2.55
N GLU A 303 19.51 24.04 2.41
CA GLU A 303 20.69 24.78 1.93
C GLU A 303 21.92 24.53 2.82
N LYS A 304 21.70 24.44 4.13
CA LYS A 304 22.78 24.17 5.11
C LYS A 304 23.39 22.78 4.97
N ASP A 305 22.63 21.84 4.42
CA ASP A 305 23.08 20.47 4.18
C ASP A 305 23.83 20.34 2.84
N GLY A 306 23.98 21.46 2.11
CA GLY A 306 24.71 21.51 0.83
C GLY A 306 23.88 21.00 -0.37
N TYR A 307 22.58 20.83 -0.20
CA TYR A 307 21.69 20.41 -1.29
C TYR A 307 21.28 21.60 -2.16
N GLN A 308 21.01 21.33 -3.45
CA GLN A 308 20.46 22.31 -4.37
C GLN A 308 19.02 22.61 -4.00
N GLU A 309 18.73 23.87 -3.68
CA GLU A 309 17.41 24.31 -3.22
C GLU A 309 16.86 25.45 -4.09
N LEU A 310 15.55 25.43 -4.30
CA LEU A 310 14.78 26.56 -4.85
C LEU A 310 13.72 26.96 -3.84
N SER A 311 13.88 28.13 -3.26
CA SER A 311 12.91 28.70 -2.34
C SER A 311 11.71 29.27 -3.10
N ILE A 312 10.52 28.75 -2.80
CA ILE A 312 9.26 29.18 -3.41
C ILE A 312 8.62 30.28 -2.55
N HIS A 313 8.54 31.46 -3.13
CA HIS A 313 7.96 32.63 -2.49
C HIS A 313 6.49 32.86 -2.91
N PRO A 314 5.73 33.69 -2.18
CA PRO A 314 4.44 34.16 -2.63
C PRO A 314 4.50 34.77 -4.04
N MET A 315 3.39 34.71 -4.77
CA MET A 315 3.32 35.32 -6.11
C MET A 315 3.32 36.85 -6.00
N ASP A 316 4.17 37.50 -6.79
CA ASP A 316 4.29 38.97 -6.75
C ASP A 316 3.61 39.66 -7.94
N ASN A 317 3.34 38.93 -9.03
CA ASN A 317 2.73 39.51 -10.23
C ASN A 317 1.23 39.79 -9.98
N PRO A 318 0.79 41.05 -10.02
CA PRO A 318 -0.62 41.42 -9.81
C PRO A 318 -1.58 40.77 -10.80
N GLU A 319 -1.17 40.54 -12.05
CA GLU A 319 -2.01 39.94 -13.09
C GLU A 319 -2.24 38.46 -12.77
N ASP A 320 -1.20 37.74 -12.33
CA ASP A 320 -1.29 36.34 -11.95
C ASP A 320 -2.13 36.16 -10.68
N LEU A 321 -1.99 37.06 -9.70
CA LEU A 321 -2.81 37.02 -8.46
C LEU A 321 -4.31 37.21 -8.77
N ILE A 322 -4.64 38.17 -9.62
CA ILE A 322 -6.02 38.41 -10.05
C ILE A 322 -6.53 37.24 -10.90
N ALA A 323 -5.71 36.72 -11.81
CA ALA A 323 -6.08 35.53 -12.61
C ALA A 323 -6.34 34.29 -11.75
N LEU A 324 -5.51 34.05 -10.73
CA LEU A 324 -5.71 32.98 -9.76
C LEU A 324 -7.04 33.16 -9.02
N PHE A 325 -7.30 34.36 -8.49
CA PHE A 325 -8.56 34.66 -7.81
C PHE A 325 -9.76 34.42 -8.73
N GLN A 326 -9.71 34.85 -10.00
CA GLN A 326 -10.79 34.69 -10.98
C GLN A 326 -11.02 33.23 -11.41
N LYS A 327 -10.08 32.31 -11.20
CA LYS A 327 -10.32 30.88 -11.41
C LYS A 327 -11.45 30.36 -10.52
N PHE A 328 -11.55 30.87 -9.31
CA PHE A 328 -12.49 30.42 -8.28
C PHE A 328 -13.66 31.41 -8.04
N TYR A 329 -13.45 32.72 -8.26
CA TYR A 329 -14.49 33.74 -8.20
C TYR A 329 -15.06 33.99 -9.60
N LYS A 330 -16.19 33.35 -9.90
CA LYS A 330 -16.78 33.34 -11.25
C LYS A 330 -17.59 34.57 -11.62
N ARG A 331 -17.76 35.54 -10.70
CA ARG A 331 -18.45 36.78 -10.98
C ARG A 331 -17.54 37.79 -11.72
N PRO A 332 -18.08 38.58 -12.62
CA PRO A 332 -17.31 39.62 -13.29
C PRO A 332 -16.84 40.66 -12.26
N LEU A 333 -15.55 40.99 -12.32
CA LEU A 333 -14.99 42.10 -11.55
C LEU A 333 -15.41 43.45 -12.17
N GLN A 334 -15.75 44.40 -11.31
CA GLN A 334 -16.08 45.76 -11.71
C GLN A 334 -14.83 46.63 -11.80
N SER A 335 -14.98 47.80 -12.41
CA SER A 335 -13.90 48.78 -12.46
C SER A 335 -13.48 49.20 -11.04
N GLY A 336 -12.21 48.96 -10.69
CA GLY A 336 -11.65 49.21 -9.36
C GLY A 336 -11.55 48.00 -8.45
N ASP A 337 -12.27 46.89 -8.70
CA ASP A 337 -12.22 45.69 -7.86
C ASP A 337 -10.83 45.08 -7.82
N ALA A 338 -10.07 45.11 -8.92
CA ALA A 338 -8.71 44.60 -8.95
C ALA A 338 -7.78 45.31 -7.93
N MET A 339 -7.89 46.64 -7.80
CA MET A 339 -7.10 47.41 -6.80
C MET A 339 -7.49 47.02 -5.36
N ILE A 340 -8.79 46.79 -5.14
CA ILE A 340 -9.31 46.37 -3.83
C ILE A 340 -8.83 44.98 -3.48
N LEU A 341 -8.86 44.03 -4.45
CA LEU A 341 -8.37 42.67 -4.28
C LEU A 341 -6.87 42.64 -3.97
N LEU A 342 -6.05 43.45 -4.64
CA LEU A 342 -4.64 43.53 -4.33
C LEU A 342 -4.39 43.98 -2.89
N GLN A 343 -5.15 44.97 -2.38
CA GLN A 343 -5.07 45.38 -0.97
C GLN A 343 -5.47 44.27 -0.02
N ILE A 344 -6.41 43.38 -0.41
CA ILE A 344 -6.78 42.20 0.38
C ILE A 344 -5.66 41.17 0.30
N PHE A 345 -5.08 40.92 -0.88
CA PHE A 345 -3.98 39.98 -1.06
C PHE A 345 -2.73 40.37 -0.28
N ASP A 346 -2.43 41.70 -0.16
CA ASP A 346 -1.38 42.21 0.72
C ASP A 346 -1.60 41.77 2.19
N LYS A 347 -2.85 41.77 2.65
CA LYS A 347 -3.18 41.39 4.03
C LYS A 347 -2.96 39.89 4.31
N ILE A 348 -3.06 39.05 3.29
CA ILE A 348 -2.78 37.60 3.35
C ILE A 348 -1.41 37.25 2.79
N ALA A 349 -0.51 38.26 2.65
CA ALA A 349 0.86 38.12 2.17
C ALA A 349 0.96 37.38 0.83
N HIS A 350 0.00 37.59 -0.08
CA HIS A 350 -0.09 36.94 -1.40
C HIS A 350 -0.07 35.40 -1.37
N HIS A 351 -0.52 34.81 -0.27
CA HIS A 351 -0.48 33.35 -0.08
C HIS A 351 -1.43 32.66 -1.05
N THR A 352 -0.91 31.79 -1.91
CA THR A 352 -1.62 31.18 -3.05
C THR A 352 -2.93 30.48 -2.63
N TYR A 353 -2.84 29.59 -1.64
CA TYR A 353 -4.01 28.91 -1.12
C TYR A 353 -4.98 29.87 -0.39
N GLY A 354 -4.44 30.89 0.27
CA GLY A 354 -5.26 31.95 0.88
C GLY A 354 -6.11 32.70 -0.15
N ILE A 355 -5.56 32.98 -1.33
CA ILE A 355 -6.30 33.63 -2.43
C ILE A 355 -7.39 32.72 -2.97
N GLU A 356 -7.12 31.43 -3.15
CA GLU A 356 -8.12 30.45 -3.57
C GLU A 356 -9.29 30.40 -2.59
N LEU A 357 -8.99 30.19 -1.31
CA LEU A 357 -10.01 30.10 -0.25
C LEU A 357 -10.84 31.39 -0.18
N LEU A 358 -10.17 32.55 -0.25
CA LEU A 358 -10.85 33.85 -0.28
C LEU A 358 -11.81 33.96 -1.46
N ALA A 359 -11.36 33.56 -2.66
CA ALA A 359 -12.16 33.63 -3.87
C ALA A 359 -13.41 32.76 -3.78
N ARG A 360 -13.26 31.52 -3.28
CA ARG A 360 -14.37 30.58 -3.11
C ARG A 360 -15.34 31.03 -2.02
N GLN A 361 -14.84 31.52 -0.89
CA GLN A 361 -15.68 32.08 0.17
C GLN A 361 -16.48 33.29 -0.30
N MET A 362 -15.84 34.21 -1.02
CA MET A 362 -16.55 35.36 -1.60
C MET A 362 -17.57 34.94 -2.67
N GLN A 363 -17.27 33.87 -3.43
CA GLN A 363 -18.21 33.30 -4.40
C GLN A 363 -19.43 32.71 -3.69
N ALA A 364 -19.23 31.91 -2.66
CA ALA A 364 -20.28 31.24 -1.89
C ALA A 364 -21.15 32.24 -1.11
N SER A 365 -20.53 33.18 -0.38
CA SER A 365 -21.22 34.19 0.42
C SER A 365 -21.81 35.35 -0.40
N ARG A 366 -21.58 35.37 -1.72
CA ARG A 366 -21.95 36.46 -2.61
C ARG A 366 -21.37 37.82 -2.22
N MET A 367 -20.25 37.84 -1.53
CA MET A 367 -19.57 39.03 -1.05
C MET A 367 -18.82 39.73 -2.18
N SER A 368 -18.84 41.09 -2.20
CA SER A 368 -18.05 41.88 -3.13
C SER A 368 -16.65 42.14 -2.59
N PRO A 369 -15.65 42.44 -3.45
CA PRO A 369 -14.33 42.83 -2.99
C PRO A 369 -14.33 43.97 -1.98
N ALA A 370 -15.16 45.00 -2.19
CA ALA A 370 -15.28 46.12 -1.28
C ALA A 370 -15.78 45.72 0.12
N SER A 371 -16.82 44.86 0.17
CA SER A 371 -17.36 44.34 1.46
C SER A 371 -16.34 43.48 2.19
N MET A 372 -15.50 42.73 1.46
CA MET A 372 -14.45 41.93 2.05
C MET A 372 -13.31 42.81 2.61
N LEU A 373 -12.94 43.88 1.90
CA LEU A 373 -11.92 44.84 2.39
C LEU A 373 -12.38 45.53 3.69
N ASP A 374 -13.64 45.94 3.76
CA ASP A 374 -14.23 46.54 4.97
C ASP A 374 -14.17 45.56 6.16
N PHE A 375 -14.44 44.27 5.90
CA PHE A 375 -14.28 43.24 6.91
C PHE A 375 -12.84 43.13 7.43
N PHE A 376 -11.84 43.14 6.55
CA PHE A 376 -10.43 43.11 6.94
C PHE A 376 -9.96 44.36 7.67
N ASN A 377 -10.54 45.50 7.40
CA ASN A 377 -10.16 46.77 8.02
C ASN A 377 -10.61 46.92 9.48
N GLY A 378 -11.51 46.05 9.95
CA GLY A 378 -11.96 46.02 11.35
C GLY A 378 -10.97 45.44 12.34
N LYS A 379 -9.91 44.81 11.89
CA LYS A 379 -8.89 44.15 12.76
C LYS A 379 -7.49 44.49 12.27
N GLU A 380 -6.85 45.46 12.91
CA GLU A 380 -5.43 45.77 12.65
C GLU A 380 -4.52 44.71 13.28
N THR A 381 -3.76 43.95 12.45
CA THR A 381 -2.65 43.12 12.90
C THR A 381 -1.32 43.67 12.37
N PRO A 382 -0.26 43.79 13.19
CA PRO A 382 1.02 44.34 12.77
C PRO A 382 1.68 43.43 11.70
N ALA A 383 1.96 43.94 10.53
CA ALA A 383 2.70 43.25 9.50
C ALA A 383 4.11 42.88 9.97
N SER A 384 4.41 41.64 10.12
CA SER A 384 5.75 41.16 10.45
C SER A 384 6.35 40.32 9.34
N ARG A 385 7.64 40.55 9.05
CA ARG A 385 8.38 39.99 7.91
C ARG A 385 9.02 38.59 8.18
N ARG A 386 8.60 37.85 9.21
CA ARG A 386 9.15 36.53 9.51
C ARG A 386 8.15 35.43 9.16
N SER A 387 8.61 34.35 8.52
CA SER A 387 7.75 33.28 8.00
C SER A 387 6.79 32.65 9.03
N HIS A 388 7.21 32.56 10.29
CA HIS A 388 6.36 32.06 11.38
C HIS A 388 5.17 32.98 11.68
N ILE A 389 5.40 34.28 11.61
CA ILE A 389 4.40 35.31 11.88
C ILE A 389 3.44 35.44 10.70
N VAL A 390 3.93 35.23 9.46
CA VAL A 390 3.08 35.18 8.26
C VAL A 390 2.11 34.01 8.34
N MET A 391 2.55 32.83 8.78
CA MET A 391 1.69 31.68 8.95
C MET A 391 0.66 31.90 10.07
N GLU A 392 1.08 32.48 11.19
CA GLU A 392 0.17 32.82 12.29
C GLU A 392 -0.85 33.89 11.86
N HIS A 393 -0.42 34.86 11.05
CA HIS A 393 -1.32 35.83 10.45
C HIS A 393 -2.31 35.20 9.46
N ILE A 394 -1.82 34.33 8.57
CA ILE A 394 -2.67 33.56 7.65
C ILE A 394 -3.66 32.70 8.43
N LEU A 395 -3.21 31.98 9.46
CA LEU A 395 -4.07 31.15 10.31
C LEU A 395 -5.12 32.00 11.04
N ASN A 396 -4.76 33.18 11.53
CA ASN A 396 -5.71 34.10 12.17
C ASN A 396 -6.71 34.63 11.15
N VAL A 397 -6.25 35.07 9.97
CA VAL A 397 -7.10 35.53 8.87
C VAL A 397 -7.99 34.41 8.35
N MET A 398 -7.45 33.18 8.24
CA MET A 398 -8.22 31.99 7.85
C MET A 398 -9.27 31.64 8.89
N THR A 399 -8.95 31.71 10.18
CA THR A 399 -9.89 31.52 11.28
C THR A 399 -11.03 32.54 11.20
N ASP A 400 -10.70 33.79 10.90
CA ASP A 400 -11.68 34.89 10.75
C ASP A 400 -12.47 34.77 9.42
N LEU A 401 -11.83 34.36 8.33
CA LEU A 401 -12.47 34.18 7.01
C LEU A 401 -13.42 32.97 6.98
N PHE A 402 -13.01 31.87 7.60
CA PHE A 402 -13.80 30.64 7.54
C PHE A 402 -14.87 30.59 8.59
N HIS A 403 -14.90 31.52 9.56
CA HIS A 403 -15.90 31.53 10.61
C HIS A 403 -16.26 30.07 11.01
N LEU A 404 -15.25 29.26 11.44
CA LEU A 404 -15.52 27.91 11.92
C LEU A 404 -16.67 27.92 12.96
N GLY A 405 -16.82 29.03 13.67
CA GLY A 405 -17.96 29.30 14.55
C GLY A 405 -19.31 29.58 13.86
N SER A 406 -19.35 29.70 12.53
CA SER A 406 -20.60 29.83 11.75
C SER A 406 -21.01 28.50 11.08
N LEU A 407 -20.16 27.48 11.12
CA LEU A 407 -20.50 26.14 10.68
C LEU A 407 -21.45 25.50 11.69
N THR A 408 -22.37 24.67 11.19
CA THR A 408 -23.16 23.82 12.07
C THR A 408 -22.26 22.84 12.83
N GLU A 409 -22.70 22.37 13.98
CA GLU A 409 -21.94 21.41 14.78
C GLU A 409 -21.63 20.13 13.97
N GLU A 410 -22.55 19.70 13.09
CA GLU A 410 -22.37 18.56 12.20
C GLU A 410 -21.21 18.78 11.21
N LYS A 411 -21.18 19.92 10.52
CA LYS A 411 -20.08 20.26 9.59
C LYS A 411 -18.73 20.37 10.29
N LEU A 412 -18.72 20.98 11.47
CA LEU A 412 -17.50 21.08 12.27
C LEU A 412 -17.03 19.70 12.73
N SER A 413 -17.94 18.81 13.10
CA SER A 413 -17.63 17.42 13.45
C SER A 413 -17.01 16.66 12.27
N ILE A 414 -17.55 16.84 11.05
CA ILE A 414 -16.94 16.25 9.84
C ILE A 414 -15.49 16.72 9.68
N LEU A 415 -15.25 18.03 9.76
CA LEU A 415 -13.89 18.58 9.60
C LEU A 415 -12.93 18.12 10.70
N LYS A 416 -13.41 17.98 11.96
CA LYS A 416 -12.62 17.43 13.06
C LYS A 416 -12.22 15.97 12.80
N ASN A 417 -13.12 15.12 12.36
CA ASN A 417 -12.83 13.74 11.99
C ASN A 417 -11.85 13.68 10.79
N MET A 418 -12.06 14.51 9.78
CA MET A 418 -11.15 14.59 8.64
C MET A 418 -9.74 15.08 9.02
N ALA A 419 -9.60 15.86 10.09
CA ALA A 419 -8.29 16.30 10.58
C ALA A 419 -7.42 15.15 11.10
N LEU A 420 -8.03 14.00 11.42
CA LEU A 420 -7.32 12.78 11.85
C LEU A 420 -6.79 11.94 10.67
N LEU A 421 -7.24 12.21 9.45
CA LEU A 421 -6.87 11.46 8.25
C LEU A 421 -5.43 11.73 7.81
N PRO A 422 -4.82 10.82 7.04
CA PRO A 422 -3.59 11.10 6.33
C PRO A 422 -3.78 12.25 5.32
N VAL A 423 -2.68 12.90 4.93
CA VAL A 423 -2.71 14.05 4.02
C VAL A 423 -3.27 13.68 2.65
N GLU A 424 -3.05 12.44 2.22
CA GLU A 424 -3.56 11.87 0.97
C GLU A 424 -5.08 11.74 0.96
N GLY A 425 -5.70 11.75 2.14
CA GLY A 425 -7.13 11.56 2.31
C GLY A 425 -7.54 10.10 2.37
N ILE A 426 -8.82 9.86 2.16
CA ILE A 426 -9.47 8.55 2.23
C ILE A 426 -10.62 8.49 1.22
N GLU A 427 -10.94 7.29 0.74
CA GLU A 427 -12.16 7.06 -0.04
C GLU A 427 -13.41 7.47 0.74
N THR A 428 -14.34 8.10 0.07
CA THR A 428 -15.53 8.70 0.70
C THR A 428 -16.34 7.65 1.48
N GLU A 429 -16.57 6.46 0.91
CA GLU A 429 -17.31 5.37 1.56
C GLU A 429 -16.63 4.92 2.86
N THR A 430 -15.30 4.76 2.83
CA THR A 430 -14.53 4.37 4.04
C THR A 430 -14.63 5.43 5.14
N PHE A 431 -14.68 6.72 4.78
CA PHE A 431 -14.88 7.80 5.76
C PHE A 431 -16.25 7.72 6.44
N PHE A 432 -17.29 7.46 5.67
CA PHE A 432 -18.64 7.27 6.21
C PHE A 432 -18.71 6.07 7.15
N ASP A 433 -18.12 4.94 6.78
CA ASP A 433 -18.07 3.74 7.61
C ASP A 433 -17.35 3.98 8.95
N LEU A 434 -16.28 4.79 8.95
CA LEU A 434 -15.53 5.09 10.16
C LEU A 434 -16.23 6.13 11.06
N THR A 435 -17.00 7.04 10.49
CA THR A 435 -17.64 8.14 11.23
C THR A 435 -19.10 7.88 11.55
N GLU A 436 -19.72 6.86 10.94
CA GLU A 436 -21.16 6.56 11.03
C GLU A 436 -22.04 7.76 10.58
N LEU A 437 -21.53 8.56 9.65
CA LEU A 437 -22.27 9.68 9.07
C LEU A 437 -23.21 9.17 7.97
N ASP A 438 -24.40 9.72 7.89
CA ASP A 438 -25.42 9.30 6.91
C ASP A 438 -25.73 10.39 5.85
N ASP A 439 -25.19 11.61 5.99
CA ASP A 439 -25.51 12.74 5.14
C ASP A 439 -24.38 13.16 4.20
N PHE A 440 -24.46 12.67 2.97
CA PHE A 440 -23.53 13.04 1.89
C PHE A 440 -23.62 14.53 1.50
N MET A 441 -24.80 15.16 1.66
CA MET A 441 -24.98 16.57 1.27
C MET A 441 -24.08 17.52 2.07
N LEU A 442 -23.79 17.19 3.33
CA LEU A 442 -22.90 18.01 4.16
C LEU A 442 -21.46 17.98 3.65
N ILE A 443 -21.01 16.84 3.13
CA ILE A 443 -19.68 16.74 2.50
C ILE A 443 -19.64 17.55 1.21
N ASP A 444 -20.66 17.43 0.35
CA ASP A 444 -20.76 18.19 -0.90
C ASP A 444 -20.74 19.70 -0.61
N GLU A 445 -21.49 20.17 0.39
CA GLU A 445 -21.48 21.58 0.80
C GLU A 445 -20.08 22.02 1.32
N LEU A 446 -19.34 21.14 2.00
CA LEU A 446 -17.98 21.41 2.45
C LEU A 446 -16.97 21.37 1.29
N ILE A 447 -17.20 20.54 0.27
CA ILE A 447 -16.42 20.53 -0.98
C ILE A 447 -16.67 21.83 -1.76
N ASP A 448 -17.93 22.22 -1.94
CA ASP A 448 -18.33 23.44 -2.65
C ASP A 448 -17.75 24.71 -1.99
N SER A 449 -17.69 24.72 -0.67
CA SER A 449 -17.08 25.80 0.11
C SER A 449 -15.56 25.68 0.28
N SER A 450 -14.95 24.64 -0.29
CA SER A 450 -13.49 24.36 -0.29
C SER A 450 -12.87 24.07 1.06
N PHE A 451 -13.65 23.63 2.01
CA PHE A 451 -13.10 23.04 3.22
C PHE A 451 -12.52 21.64 2.93
N ILE A 452 -13.20 20.85 2.08
CA ILE A 452 -12.80 19.51 1.68
C ILE A 452 -12.28 19.54 0.23
N GLN A 453 -11.15 18.89 -0.02
CA GLN A 453 -10.65 18.61 -1.35
C GLN A 453 -11.18 17.25 -1.80
N TYR A 454 -11.72 17.16 -3.02
CA TYR A 454 -12.27 15.94 -3.58
C TYR A 454 -11.59 15.59 -4.90
N ASN A 455 -11.16 14.35 -5.02
CA ASN A 455 -10.60 13.80 -6.24
C ASN A 455 -11.64 12.92 -6.95
N TYR A 456 -12.22 13.42 -8.04
CA TYR A 456 -13.27 12.77 -8.83
C TYR A 456 -12.82 11.44 -9.50
N ILE A 457 -11.51 11.21 -9.63
CA ILE A 457 -10.98 10.03 -10.30
C ILE A 457 -10.84 8.87 -9.32
N THR A 458 -10.46 9.17 -8.09
CA THR A 458 -10.15 8.18 -7.06
C THR A 458 -11.20 8.13 -5.96
N ASP A 459 -12.24 8.94 -6.02
CA ASP A 459 -13.27 9.10 -4.97
C ASP A 459 -12.69 9.41 -3.58
N VAL A 460 -11.58 10.14 -3.53
CA VAL A 460 -10.86 10.45 -2.28
C VAL A 460 -11.19 11.86 -1.81
N ILE A 461 -11.56 11.96 -0.53
CA ILE A 461 -11.68 13.22 0.20
C ILE A 461 -10.46 13.46 1.08
N SER A 462 -9.99 14.70 1.14
CA SER A 462 -8.87 15.10 1.99
C SER A 462 -9.05 16.50 2.55
N LEU A 463 -8.33 16.80 3.62
CA LEU A 463 -8.37 18.10 4.28
C LEU A 463 -7.02 18.82 4.14
N HIS A 464 -7.08 20.06 3.67
CA HIS A 464 -5.84 20.83 3.54
C HIS A 464 -5.17 21.06 4.92
N PRO A 465 -3.84 20.90 5.06
CA PRO A 465 -3.13 21.02 6.34
C PRO A 465 -3.36 22.34 7.08
N LEU A 466 -3.65 23.45 6.37
CA LEU A 466 -3.99 24.73 7.00
C LEU A 466 -5.30 24.66 7.78
N ILE A 467 -6.31 23.96 7.26
CA ILE A 467 -7.60 23.77 7.95
C ILE A 467 -7.40 22.92 9.19
N VAL A 468 -6.60 21.85 9.09
CA VAL A 468 -6.21 21.01 10.23
C VAL A 468 -5.58 21.85 11.34
N ASN A 469 -4.61 22.71 10.99
CA ASN A 469 -3.93 23.60 11.94
C ASN A 469 -4.91 24.62 12.57
N THR A 470 -5.87 25.11 11.78
CA THR A 470 -6.89 26.04 12.26
C THR A 470 -7.83 25.38 13.26
N ILE A 471 -8.27 24.14 12.98
CA ILE A 471 -9.09 23.33 13.91
C ILE A 471 -8.32 23.13 15.22
N GLN A 472 -7.07 22.66 15.14
CA GLN A 472 -6.23 22.39 16.31
C GLN A 472 -5.98 23.65 17.15
N LYS A 473 -5.84 24.82 16.50
CA LYS A 473 -5.64 26.09 17.23
C LYS A 473 -6.89 26.55 17.96
N ASN A 474 -8.06 26.38 17.33
CA ASN A 474 -9.34 26.82 17.90
C ASN A 474 -9.84 25.86 18.97
N ASP A 475 -9.56 24.59 18.81
CA ASP A 475 -9.96 23.52 19.70
C ASP A 475 -8.81 22.52 19.85
N PRO A 476 -7.90 22.74 20.81
CA PRO A 476 -6.75 21.85 21.03
C PRO A 476 -7.14 20.41 21.40
N ASP A 477 -8.32 20.25 21.98
CA ASP A 477 -8.84 18.96 22.47
C ASP A 477 -9.86 18.32 21.52
N PHE A 478 -9.98 18.81 20.27
CA PHE A 478 -10.97 18.37 19.27
C PHE A 478 -10.98 16.84 19.04
N VAL A 479 -9.87 16.17 19.30
CA VAL A 479 -9.75 14.71 19.16
C VAL A 479 -10.73 13.99 20.09
N ASP A 480 -11.09 14.60 21.22
CA ASP A 480 -12.04 14.02 22.17
C ASP A 480 -13.49 13.98 21.59
N ASP A 481 -13.78 14.81 20.59
CA ASP A 481 -15.05 14.79 19.86
C ASP A 481 -15.09 13.71 18.75
N CYS A 482 -13.94 13.12 18.41
CA CYS A 482 -13.81 12.14 17.31
C CYS A 482 -13.82 10.68 17.81
N GLN A 483 -14.41 10.41 18.96
CA GLN A 483 -14.35 9.07 19.57
C GLN A 483 -14.98 7.97 18.70
N ILE A 484 -16.05 8.24 17.95
CA ILE A 484 -16.69 7.26 17.07
C ILE A 484 -15.70 6.77 16.01
N TYR A 485 -15.03 7.71 15.33
CA TYR A 485 -14.00 7.39 14.34
C TYR A 485 -12.90 6.49 14.96
N ILE A 486 -12.38 6.88 16.11
CA ILE A 486 -11.27 6.16 16.76
C ILE A 486 -11.71 4.77 17.23
N GLN A 487 -12.93 4.63 17.76
CA GLN A 487 -13.51 3.36 18.17
C GLN A 487 -13.74 2.43 16.97
N ASN A 488 -14.25 2.95 15.85
CA ASN A 488 -14.45 2.18 14.64
C ASN A 488 -13.11 1.75 14.01
N LEU A 489 -12.13 2.65 13.99
CA LEU A 489 -10.77 2.34 13.55
C LEU A 489 -10.16 1.24 14.44
N THR A 490 -10.32 1.32 15.77
CA THR A 490 -9.88 0.32 16.73
C THR A 490 -10.56 -1.03 16.52
N ARG A 491 -11.88 -1.02 16.24
CA ARG A 491 -12.65 -2.24 15.94
C ARG A 491 -12.17 -2.91 14.65
N GLN A 492 -11.89 -2.13 13.60
CA GLN A 492 -11.32 -2.68 12.36
C GLN A 492 -9.92 -3.26 12.59
N LEU A 493 -9.07 -2.61 13.38
CA LEU A 493 -7.76 -3.15 13.77
C LEU A 493 -7.88 -4.47 14.54
N SER A 494 -8.90 -4.62 15.40
CA SER A 494 -9.11 -5.90 16.12
C SER A 494 -9.47 -7.08 15.20
N SER A 495 -9.94 -6.81 13.99
CA SER A 495 -10.29 -7.80 12.96
C SER A 495 -9.23 -7.91 11.86
N PHE A 496 -8.06 -7.34 12.05
CA PHE A 496 -7.01 -7.17 11.03
C PHE A 496 -6.60 -8.47 10.32
N THR A 497 -6.55 -9.59 11.03
CA THR A 497 -6.18 -10.92 10.47
C THR A 497 -7.07 -11.36 9.32
N HIS A 498 -8.35 -10.97 9.34
CA HIS A 498 -9.36 -11.40 8.36
C HIS A 498 -9.44 -10.51 7.12
N LEU A 499 -8.73 -9.39 7.09
CA LEU A 499 -8.75 -8.42 6.00
C LEU A 499 -7.87 -8.88 4.83
N LYS A 500 -8.23 -8.42 3.61
CA LYS A 500 -7.39 -8.58 2.42
C LYS A 500 -6.15 -7.69 2.51
N SER A 501 -5.12 -8.00 1.73
CA SER A 501 -3.84 -7.26 1.76
C SER A 501 -3.99 -5.75 1.45
N THR A 502 -4.89 -5.37 0.54
CA THR A 502 -5.19 -3.97 0.22
C THR A 502 -5.86 -3.26 1.40
N GLU A 503 -6.88 -3.88 1.99
CA GLU A 503 -7.60 -3.37 3.17
C GLU A 503 -6.67 -3.22 4.37
N LYS A 504 -5.79 -4.20 4.62
CA LYS A 504 -4.76 -4.14 5.67
C LYS A 504 -3.86 -2.91 5.52
N ARG A 505 -3.44 -2.61 4.29
CA ARG A 505 -2.56 -1.48 4.00
C ARG A 505 -3.26 -0.14 4.23
N THR A 506 -4.47 0.01 3.72
CA THR A 506 -5.28 1.22 3.94
C THR A 506 -5.52 1.45 5.42
N LEU A 507 -5.92 0.40 6.14
CA LEU A 507 -6.18 0.49 7.58
C LEU A 507 -4.93 0.88 8.38
N LEU A 508 -3.76 0.33 8.05
CA LEU A 508 -2.50 0.71 8.68
C LEU A 508 -2.13 2.16 8.39
N SER A 509 -2.32 2.65 7.16
CA SER A 509 -2.07 4.06 6.82
C SER A 509 -2.93 5.01 7.66
N LEU A 510 -4.22 4.72 7.81
CA LEU A 510 -5.15 5.49 8.63
C LEU A 510 -4.74 5.48 10.11
N ALA A 511 -4.45 4.29 10.62
CA ALA A 511 -4.05 4.11 12.02
C ALA A 511 -2.72 4.80 12.32
N GLU A 512 -1.76 4.73 11.40
CA GLU A 512 -0.45 5.38 11.55
C GLU A 512 -0.58 6.91 11.53
N ALA A 513 -1.38 7.48 10.62
CA ALA A 513 -1.64 8.92 10.58
C ALA A 513 -2.21 9.44 11.91
N TYR A 514 -3.18 8.72 12.48
CA TYR A 514 -3.73 9.03 13.79
C TYR A 514 -2.69 8.86 14.91
N TYR A 515 -1.97 7.72 14.95
CA TYR A 515 -1.00 7.39 15.98
C TYR A 515 0.13 8.40 16.09
N LEU A 516 0.72 8.78 14.97
CA LEU A 516 1.89 9.66 14.94
C LEU A 516 1.59 11.11 15.37
N LYS A 517 0.40 11.60 15.04
CA LYS A 517 0.08 13.01 15.19
C LYS A 517 -0.83 13.31 16.39
N TRP A 518 -1.79 12.43 16.66
CA TRP A 518 -2.91 12.74 17.54
C TRP A 518 -3.05 11.82 18.75
N CYS A 519 -2.57 10.57 18.67
CA CYS A 519 -2.72 9.57 19.72
C CYS A 519 -1.97 9.97 20.99
N SER A 520 -2.71 10.07 22.10
CA SER A 520 -2.17 10.39 23.42
C SER A 520 -2.56 9.34 24.46
N PRO A 521 -1.59 8.69 25.11
CA PRO A 521 -1.89 7.71 26.15
C PRO A 521 -2.68 8.28 27.36
N SER A 522 -2.82 9.60 27.46
CA SER A 522 -3.67 10.25 28.48
C SER A 522 -5.16 10.03 28.24
N ARG A 523 -5.56 9.68 27.02
CA ARG A 523 -6.94 9.37 26.66
C ARG A 523 -7.20 7.89 26.84
N SER A 524 -8.25 7.55 27.56
CA SER A 524 -8.57 6.14 27.86
C SER A 524 -8.91 5.30 26.60
N PHE A 525 -9.45 5.93 25.54
CA PHE A 525 -9.79 5.26 24.29
C PHE A 525 -8.57 5.04 23.38
N ASP A 526 -7.45 5.75 23.61
CA ASP A 526 -6.22 5.55 22.83
C ASP A 526 -5.44 4.29 23.25
N ILE A 527 -5.62 3.83 24.49
CA ILE A 527 -4.92 2.63 24.98
C ILE A 527 -5.32 1.38 24.18
N PRO A 528 -6.63 1.03 24.03
CA PRO A 528 -7.04 -0.08 23.18
C PRO A 528 -6.62 0.08 21.71
N PHE A 529 -6.69 1.31 21.18
CA PHE A 529 -6.21 1.61 19.84
C PHE A 529 -4.72 1.26 19.67
N MET A 530 -3.87 1.71 20.60
CA MET A 530 -2.43 1.41 20.57
C MET A 530 -2.16 -0.10 20.67
N GLU A 531 -2.92 -0.82 21.51
CA GLU A 531 -2.80 -2.28 21.64
C GLU A 531 -3.08 -2.98 20.30
N HIS A 532 -4.22 -2.70 19.69
CA HIS A 532 -4.60 -3.32 18.42
C HIS A 532 -3.71 -2.86 17.25
N LEU A 533 -3.21 -1.62 17.26
CA LEU A 533 -2.23 -1.17 16.28
C LEU A 533 -0.92 -1.97 16.41
N ALA A 534 -0.45 -2.21 17.65
CA ALA A 534 0.74 -3.04 17.86
C ALA A 534 0.52 -4.49 17.40
N GLU A 535 -0.68 -5.05 17.62
CA GLU A 535 -1.06 -6.37 17.12
C GLU A 535 -1.11 -6.40 15.59
N ALA A 536 -1.70 -5.38 14.95
CA ALA A 536 -1.76 -5.24 13.50
C ALA A 536 -0.35 -5.11 12.87
N TYR A 537 0.54 -4.32 13.48
CA TYR A 537 1.93 -4.25 13.03
C TYR A 537 2.65 -5.60 13.14
N ALA A 538 2.44 -6.34 14.22
CA ALA A 538 3.04 -7.67 14.37
C ALA A 538 2.53 -8.65 13.32
N GLU A 539 1.24 -8.62 13.02
CA GLU A 539 0.60 -9.42 11.97
C GLU A 539 1.10 -9.02 10.57
N TYR A 540 1.34 -7.74 10.35
CA TYR A 540 1.89 -7.21 9.11
C TYR A 540 3.43 -7.24 9.08
N PHE A 541 4.04 -7.97 10.05
CA PHE A 541 5.47 -8.20 10.20
C PHE A 541 6.35 -6.97 10.50
N ILE A 542 5.75 -5.85 10.91
CA ILE A 542 6.46 -4.63 11.34
C ILE A 542 6.71 -4.70 12.86
N ARG A 543 7.51 -5.67 13.29
CA ARG A 543 7.65 -6.05 14.71
C ARG A 543 8.30 -4.97 15.57
N ASP A 544 9.23 -4.17 15.01
CA ASP A 544 9.90 -3.11 15.78
C ASP A 544 8.93 -2.00 16.18
N LYS A 545 8.03 -1.56 15.26
CA LYS A 545 6.97 -0.60 15.60
C LYS A 545 6.00 -1.19 16.65
N SER A 546 5.66 -2.47 16.51
CA SER A 546 4.83 -3.19 17.48
C SER A 546 5.46 -3.17 18.89
N ILE A 547 6.74 -3.52 19.01
CA ILE A 547 7.50 -3.50 20.27
C ILE A 547 7.57 -2.08 20.84
N ALA A 548 7.83 -1.08 20.00
CA ALA A 548 7.93 0.32 20.43
C ALA A 548 6.61 0.82 21.06
N ILE A 549 5.47 0.48 20.46
CA ILE A 549 4.15 0.82 21.03
C ILE A 549 3.94 0.14 22.38
N MET A 550 4.22 -1.14 22.50
CA MET A 550 4.05 -1.89 23.75
C MET A 550 4.98 -1.34 24.86
N LYS A 551 6.22 -0.95 24.51
CA LYS A 551 7.12 -0.27 25.43
C LYS A 551 6.59 1.10 25.87
N ARG A 552 5.99 1.86 24.96
CA ARG A 552 5.32 3.14 25.29
C ARG A 552 4.17 2.93 26.27
N LEU A 553 3.35 1.88 26.06
CA LEU A 553 2.27 1.52 26.99
C LEU A 553 2.78 1.15 28.38
N LEU A 554 3.93 0.48 28.49
CA LEU A 554 4.57 0.18 29.78
C LEU A 554 4.99 1.44 30.56
N THR A 555 5.32 2.54 29.88
CA THR A 555 5.67 3.80 30.58
C THR A 555 4.50 4.43 31.35
N LEU A 556 3.27 3.99 31.09
CA LEU A 556 2.07 4.46 31.79
C LEU A 556 1.86 3.79 33.16
N ASN A 557 2.78 2.93 33.58
CA ASN A 557 2.63 2.14 34.80
C ASN A 557 1.29 1.38 34.89
N PRO A 558 0.97 0.53 33.89
CA PRO A 558 -0.29 -0.20 33.85
C PRO A 558 -0.37 -1.16 35.09
N GLU A 559 -1.60 -1.62 35.35
CA GLU A 559 -1.84 -2.67 36.36
C GLU A 559 -0.92 -3.88 36.15
N PRO A 560 -0.41 -4.54 37.18
CA PRO A 560 0.61 -5.58 37.04
C PRO A 560 0.24 -6.72 36.10
N LEU A 561 -1.04 -7.10 36.04
CA LEU A 561 -1.52 -8.13 35.11
C LEU A 561 -1.40 -7.67 33.65
N LYS A 562 -1.76 -6.42 33.38
CA LYS A 562 -1.67 -5.80 32.06
C LYS A 562 -0.20 -5.55 31.67
N ALA A 563 0.62 -5.06 32.60
CA ALA A 563 2.05 -4.91 32.39
C ALA A 563 2.72 -6.25 32.03
N SER A 564 2.36 -7.32 32.75
CA SER A 564 2.82 -8.68 32.43
C SER A 564 2.43 -9.10 31.00
N TRP A 565 1.22 -8.75 30.56
CA TRP A 565 0.80 -9.06 29.19
C TRP A 565 1.62 -8.29 28.14
N TYR A 566 1.95 -7.01 28.37
CA TYR A 566 2.81 -6.25 27.46
C TYR A 566 4.23 -6.86 27.40
N HIS A 567 4.82 -7.21 28.53
CA HIS A 567 6.12 -7.88 28.57
C HIS A 567 6.10 -9.24 27.84
N TYR A 568 5.05 -10.04 28.06
CA TYR A 568 4.84 -11.27 27.28
C TYR A 568 4.77 -10.98 25.78
N TYR A 569 4.01 -9.98 25.41
CA TYR A 569 3.83 -9.65 23.99
C TYR A 569 5.15 -9.23 23.34
N ILE A 570 5.91 -8.36 23.98
CA ILE A 570 7.25 -7.96 23.54
C ILE A 570 8.16 -9.18 23.45
N SER A 571 8.17 -10.06 24.45
CA SER A 571 8.99 -11.28 24.42
C SER A 571 8.64 -12.19 23.24
N ASN A 572 7.36 -12.30 22.86
CA ASN A 572 6.95 -13.07 21.71
C ASN A 572 7.41 -12.44 20.38
N GLN A 573 7.38 -11.12 20.25
CA GLN A 573 7.93 -10.44 19.06
C GLN A 573 9.46 -10.61 18.98
N LEU A 574 10.18 -10.48 20.09
CA LEU A 574 11.63 -10.70 20.17
C LEU A 574 12.01 -12.14 19.80
N ARG A 575 11.19 -13.14 20.18
CA ARG A 575 11.35 -14.52 19.73
C ARG A 575 11.28 -14.65 18.22
N CYS A 576 10.33 -13.97 17.60
CA CYS A 576 10.19 -13.97 16.13
C CYS A 576 11.33 -13.22 15.42
N LEU A 577 11.98 -12.28 16.10
CA LEU A 577 13.17 -11.57 15.63
C LEU A 577 14.49 -12.29 16.00
N GLU A 578 14.41 -13.46 16.61
CA GLU A 578 15.55 -14.26 17.07
C GLU A 578 16.47 -13.52 18.09
N GLN A 579 15.92 -12.51 18.79
CA GLN A 579 16.62 -11.73 19.81
C GLN A 579 16.45 -12.36 21.20
N TYR A 580 17.14 -13.47 21.44
CA TYR A 580 16.89 -14.36 22.59
C TYR A 580 17.28 -13.78 23.94
N ASP A 581 18.29 -12.91 24.02
CA ASP A 581 18.65 -12.21 25.27
C ASP A 581 17.52 -11.26 25.72
N GLY A 582 16.96 -10.51 24.78
CA GLY A 582 15.80 -9.66 25.02
C GLY A 582 14.55 -10.47 25.38
N LEU A 583 14.30 -11.57 24.68
CA LEU A 583 13.22 -12.52 24.99
C LEU A 583 13.29 -13.00 26.44
N SER A 584 14.46 -13.43 26.91
CA SER A 584 14.64 -13.94 28.27
C SER A 584 14.34 -12.87 29.31
N SER A 585 14.84 -11.66 29.11
CA SER A 585 14.64 -10.53 30.01
C SER A 585 13.16 -10.13 30.12
N GLU A 586 12.48 -9.98 29.01
CA GLU A 586 11.07 -9.58 28.98
C GLU A 586 10.15 -10.67 29.56
N ALA A 587 10.41 -11.95 29.25
CA ALA A 587 9.67 -13.07 29.82
C ALA A 587 9.83 -13.17 31.35
N ALA A 588 11.03 -12.91 31.87
CA ALA A 588 11.29 -12.89 33.29
C ALA A 588 10.55 -11.74 34.00
N LEU A 589 10.53 -10.53 33.41
CA LEU A 589 9.74 -9.40 33.91
C LEU A 589 8.26 -9.74 33.96
N SER A 590 7.72 -10.34 32.87
CA SER A 590 6.34 -10.79 32.80
C SER A 590 5.97 -11.72 33.96
N LEU A 591 6.82 -12.72 34.27
CA LEU A 591 6.60 -13.64 35.39
C LEU A 591 6.70 -12.97 36.74
N SER A 592 7.66 -12.05 36.93
CA SER A 592 7.89 -11.37 38.20
C SER A 592 6.67 -10.55 38.63
N LEU A 593 5.99 -9.89 37.70
CA LEU A 593 4.81 -9.07 37.94
C LEU A 593 3.59 -9.90 38.40
N LEU A 594 3.55 -11.18 38.05
CA LEU A 594 2.43 -12.08 38.41
C LEU A 594 2.60 -12.73 39.76
N LYS A 595 3.80 -12.70 40.35
CA LYS A 595 4.15 -13.45 41.56
C LYS A 595 3.22 -13.17 42.73
N ASP A 596 3.00 -11.91 43.04
CA ASP A 596 2.29 -11.44 44.23
C ASP A 596 0.80 -11.16 43.96
N LEU A 597 0.30 -11.39 42.74
CA LEU A 597 -1.11 -11.25 42.42
C LEU A 597 -1.96 -12.38 43.01
N PRO A 598 -3.22 -12.10 43.40
CA PRO A 598 -4.15 -13.14 43.84
C PRO A 598 -4.42 -14.14 42.72
N ASP A 599 -4.75 -15.37 43.07
CA ASP A 599 -5.10 -16.38 42.07
C ASP A 599 -6.41 -16.04 41.41
N SER A 600 -6.35 -15.95 40.09
CA SER A 600 -7.50 -15.73 39.19
C SER A 600 -7.30 -16.51 37.88
N LEU A 601 -8.37 -16.63 37.11
CA LEU A 601 -8.31 -17.27 35.80
C LEU A 601 -7.34 -16.52 34.86
N GLU A 602 -7.44 -15.18 34.87
CA GLU A 602 -6.61 -14.30 34.03
C GLU A 602 -5.12 -14.43 34.42
N LYS A 603 -4.80 -14.45 35.71
CA LYS A 603 -3.42 -14.68 36.18
C LYS A 603 -2.88 -16.02 35.69
N LYS A 604 -3.67 -17.13 35.82
CA LYS A 604 -3.26 -18.46 35.36
C LYS A 604 -3.02 -18.50 33.86
N GLN A 605 -3.92 -17.87 33.08
CA GLN A 605 -3.76 -17.76 31.63
C GLN A 605 -2.49 -16.97 31.29
N GLN A 606 -2.25 -15.84 31.96
CA GLN A 606 -1.07 -15.03 31.72
C GLN A 606 0.22 -15.73 32.15
N LEU A 607 0.22 -16.44 33.29
CA LEU A 607 1.32 -17.31 33.70
C LEU A 607 1.66 -18.36 32.64
N SER A 608 0.64 -19.00 32.05
CA SER A 608 0.86 -20.01 31.01
C SER A 608 1.57 -19.45 29.79
N ARG A 609 1.23 -18.21 29.38
CA ARG A 609 1.88 -17.49 28.28
C ARG A 609 3.33 -17.14 28.60
N SER A 610 3.56 -16.58 29.79
CA SER A 610 4.90 -16.18 30.24
C SER A 610 5.84 -17.38 30.44
N TYR A 611 5.34 -18.51 30.96
CA TYR A 611 6.10 -19.76 31.03
C TYR A 611 6.46 -20.29 29.64
N SER A 612 5.56 -20.17 28.66
CA SER A 612 5.88 -20.56 27.28
C SER A 612 7.05 -19.74 26.70
N MET A 613 7.11 -18.44 26.98
CA MET A 613 8.23 -17.60 26.54
C MET A 613 9.54 -17.94 27.25
N MET A 614 9.50 -18.19 28.57
CA MET A 614 10.67 -18.69 29.30
C MET A 614 11.15 -20.04 28.78
N GLY A 615 10.22 -20.93 28.43
CA GLY A 615 10.56 -22.21 27.76
C GLY A 615 11.35 -21.98 26.48
N TRP A 616 10.90 -21.07 25.63
CA TRP A 616 11.64 -20.69 24.40
C TRP A 616 12.99 -20.05 24.70
N ALA A 617 13.06 -19.14 25.69
CA ALA A 617 14.32 -18.53 26.09
C ALA A 617 15.36 -19.58 26.51
N LYS A 618 14.92 -20.56 27.32
CA LYS A 618 15.78 -21.65 27.77
C LYS A 618 16.14 -22.65 26.66
N TYR A 619 15.21 -22.90 25.73
CA TYR A 619 15.47 -23.75 24.58
C TYR A 619 16.64 -23.21 23.72
N HIS A 620 16.67 -21.89 23.46
CA HIS A 620 17.70 -21.25 22.67
C HIS A 620 19.03 -21.01 23.40
N THR A 621 19.05 -21.21 24.72
CA THR A 621 20.31 -21.25 25.51
C THR A 621 20.76 -22.68 25.84
N ASP A 622 20.22 -23.68 25.13
CA ASP A 622 20.50 -25.11 25.30
C ASP A 622 20.22 -25.67 26.71
N ASP A 623 19.47 -24.94 27.55
CA ASP A 623 19.04 -25.40 28.86
C ASP A 623 17.71 -26.18 28.72
N PHE A 624 17.80 -27.35 28.11
CA PHE A 624 16.62 -28.13 27.73
C PHE A 624 15.82 -28.65 28.94
N GLU A 625 16.47 -28.92 30.07
CA GLU A 625 15.76 -29.38 31.27
C GLU A 625 14.84 -28.28 31.82
N GLN A 626 15.35 -27.03 31.94
CA GLN A 626 14.52 -25.91 32.35
C GLN A 626 13.48 -25.56 31.27
N ALA A 627 13.82 -25.62 29.98
CA ALA A 627 12.89 -25.39 28.88
C ALA A 627 11.68 -26.35 28.97
N PHE A 628 11.92 -27.63 29.17
CA PHE A 628 10.88 -28.62 29.35
C PHE A 628 10.01 -28.34 30.57
N SER A 629 10.63 -28.04 31.70
CA SER A 629 9.90 -27.67 32.92
C SER A 629 8.96 -26.49 32.70
N TYR A 630 9.41 -25.44 32.03
CA TYR A 630 8.58 -24.27 31.73
C TYR A 630 7.44 -24.58 30.76
N PHE A 631 7.67 -25.37 29.72
CA PHE A 631 6.61 -25.77 28.80
C PHE A 631 5.57 -26.69 29.48
N GLU A 632 5.99 -27.59 30.38
CA GLU A 632 5.05 -28.43 31.16
C GLU A 632 4.20 -27.60 32.14
N HIS A 633 4.79 -26.57 32.78
CA HIS A 633 4.00 -25.64 33.60
C HIS A 633 2.98 -24.87 32.74
N SER A 634 3.40 -24.44 31.54
CA SER A 634 2.49 -23.79 30.59
C SER A 634 1.38 -24.72 30.14
N LEU A 635 1.69 -25.97 29.78
CA LEU A 635 0.73 -27.00 29.35
C LEU A 635 -0.29 -27.31 30.48
N HIS A 636 0.18 -27.48 31.71
CA HIS A 636 -0.67 -27.74 32.87
C HIS A 636 -1.70 -26.61 33.05
N LEU A 637 -1.24 -25.36 33.09
CA LEU A 637 -2.12 -24.21 33.26
C LEU A 637 -3.10 -24.04 32.10
N ARG A 638 -2.68 -24.31 30.86
CA ARG A 638 -3.56 -24.26 29.69
C ARG A 638 -4.67 -25.32 29.77
N LYS A 639 -4.35 -26.51 30.20
CA LYS A 639 -5.35 -27.60 30.43
C LYS A 639 -6.34 -27.24 31.53
N GLU A 640 -5.89 -26.51 32.56
CA GLU A 640 -6.75 -26.09 33.65
C GLU A 640 -7.68 -24.93 33.26
N THR A 641 -7.25 -24.03 32.37
CA THR A 641 -7.89 -22.73 32.13
C THR A 641 -8.57 -22.58 30.78
N LEU A 642 -8.31 -23.51 29.84
CA LEU A 642 -8.82 -23.45 28.47
C LEU A 642 -9.66 -24.67 28.15
N SER A 643 -10.55 -24.56 27.15
CA SER A 643 -11.28 -25.72 26.63
C SER A 643 -10.34 -26.74 26.00
N ASP A 644 -10.71 -28.03 26.01
CA ASP A 644 -9.86 -29.09 25.50
C ASP A 644 -9.52 -28.98 24.01
N ASP A 645 -10.36 -28.30 23.24
CA ASP A 645 -10.16 -28.05 21.80
C ASP A 645 -9.45 -26.70 21.53
N ASN A 646 -8.82 -26.08 22.54
CA ASN A 646 -8.10 -24.85 22.33
C ASN A 646 -6.72 -25.11 21.67
N VAL A 647 -6.44 -24.41 20.57
CA VAL A 647 -5.18 -24.52 19.80
C VAL A 647 -3.92 -24.34 20.63
N LEU A 648 -3.95 -23.50 21.68
CA LEU A 648 -2.81 -23.26 22.55
C LEU A 648 -2.36 -24.48 23.33
N ILE A 649 -3.28 -25.43 23.61
CA ILE A 649 -2.93 -26.72 24.24
C ILE A 649 -2.15 -27.58 23.27
N ALA A 650 -2.57 -27.65 22.01
CA ALA A 650 -1.86 -28.37 20.95
C ALA A 650 -0.44 -27.83 20.75
N TRP A 651 -0.28 -26.50 20.71
CA TRP A 651 1.02 -25.85 20.67
C TRP A 651 1.90 -26.14 21.87
N ALA A 652 1.31 -26.22 23.10
CA ALA A 652 2.09 -26.53 24.27
C ALA A 652 2.66 -27.98 24.19
N TYR A 653 1.87 -28.94 23.73
CA TYR A 653 2.36 -30.30 23.47
C TYR A 653 3.48 -30.32 22.42
N PHE A 654 3.31 -29.58 21.31
CA PHE A 654 4.32 -29.48 20.28
C PHE A 654 5.64 -28.90 20.80
N ASN A 655 5.58 -27.83 21.60
CA ASN A 655 6.75 -27.20 22.18
C ASN A 655 7.48 -28.11 23.16
N SER A 656 6.73 -28.80 24.04
CA SER A 656 7.31 -29.82 24.94
C SER A 656 7.96 -30.97 24.17
N ALA A 657 7.34 -31.42 23.07
CA ALA A 657 7.90 -32.47 22.20
C ALA A 657 9.22 -32.03 21.56
N SER A 658 9.30 -30.78 21.09
CA SER A 658 10.52 -30.23 20.49
C SER A 658 11.70 -30.24 21.45
N VAL A 659 11.46 -29.94 22.72
CA VAL A 659 12.49 -30.01 23.77
C VAL A 659 12.90 -31.45 24.07
N LEU A 660 11.92 -32.37 24.19
CA LEU A 660 12.17 -33.78 24.42
C LEU A 660 13.04 -34.41 23.32
N THR A 661 12.84 -33.96 22.08
CA THR A 661 13.70 -34.34 20.94
C THR A 661 15.15 -33.92 21.17
N LYS A 662 15.39 -32.68 21.65
CA LYS A 662 16.75 -32.19 21.98
C LYS A 662 17.35 -32.94 23.17
N MET A 663 16.53 -33.33 24.14
CA MET A 663 16.94 -34.16 25.30
C MET A 663 17.18 -35.62 24.93
N LYS A 664 16.90 -36.02 23.69
CA LYS A 664 16.98 -37.40 23.21
C LYS A 664 15.99 -38.37 23.92
N GLU A 665 14.90 -37.83 24.51
CA GLU A 665 13.79 -38.62 25.04
C GLU A 665 12.79 -38.92 23.91
N THR A 666 13.26 -39.63 22.90
CA THR A 666 12.61 -39.80 21.61
C THR A 666 11.20 -40.43 21.70
N GLU A 667 11.01 -41.43 22.55
CA GLU A 667 9.69 -42.10 22.68
C GLU A 667 8.63 -41.14 23.28
N LYS A 668 9.02 -40.34 24.28
CA LYS A 668 8.13 -39.36 24.85
C LYS A 668 7.84 -38.21 23.85
N ALA A 669 8.84 -37.77 23.11
CA ALA A 669 8.69 -36.77 22.07
C ALA A 669 7.61 -37.17 21.05
N ILE A 670 7.67 -38.42 20.57
CA ILE A 670 6.68 -38.95 19.64
C ILE A 670 5.26 -38.90 20.25
N GLN A 671 5.08 -39.35 21.50
CA GLN A 671 3.77 -39.31 22.17
C GLN A 671 3.21 -37.86 22.24
N TYR A 672 4.05 -36.91 22.55
CA TYR A 672 3.64 -35.51 22.65
C TYR A 672 3.32 -34.90 21.28
N TYR A 673 4.10 -35.22 20.23
CA TYR A 673 3.76 -34.80 18.86
C TYR A 673 2.45 -35.45 18.37
N GLU A 674 2.21 -36.72 18.64
CA GLU A 674 0.97 -37.39 18.28
C GLU A 674 -0.24 -36.74 18.97
N GLU A 675 -0.10 -36.38 20.24
CA GLU A 675 -1.16 -35.65 20.96
C GLU A 675 -1.40 -34.24 20.39
N ALA A 676 -0.35 -33.55 20.02
CA ALA A 676 -0.45 -32.24 19.34
C ALA A 676 -1.19 -32.36 17.99
N ILE A 677 -0.80 -33.35 17.17
CA ILE A 677 -1.44 -33.62 15.86
C ILE A 677 -2.92 -33.95 16.05
N ARG A 678 -3.26 -34.86 17.00
CA ARG A 678 -4.65 -35.22 17.27
C ARG A 678 -5.51 -34.00 17.57
N ARG A 679 -4.96 -33.02 18.32
CA ARG A 679 -5.64 -31.76 18.66
C ARG A 679 -5.72 -30.81 17.48
N PHE A 680 -4.64 -30.63 16.72
CA PHE A 680 -4.64 -29.79 15.51
C PHE A 680 -5.66 -30.30 14.48
N LEU A 681 -5.74 -31.62 14.26
CA LEU A 681 -6.73 -32.20 13.34
C LEU A 681 -8.17 -31.98 13.82
N ARG A 682 -8.43 -32.05 15.14
CA ARG A 682 -9.75 -31.80 15.71
C ARG A 682 -10.28 -30.39 15.44
N ILE A 683 -9.39 -29.41 15.40
CA ILE A 683 -9.72 -28.00 15.15
C ILE A 683 -9.50 -27.58 13.69
N ASN A 684 -9.24 -28.54 12.80
CA ASN A 684 -8.99 -28.32 11.37
C ASN A 684 -7.75 -27.46 11.03
N GLU A 685 -6.75 -27.46 11.91
CA GLU A 685 -5.46 -26.76 11.71
C GLU A 685 -4.44 -27.67 11.01
N ILE A 686 -4.74 -28.04 9.77
CA ILE A 686 -4.03 -29.08 9.01
C ILE A 686 -2.56 -28.71 8.72
N GLY A 687 -2.29 -27.44 8.38
CA GLY A 687 -0.95 -26.98 8.00
C GLY A 687 0.10 -27.18 9.09
N ILE A 688 -0.30 -27.14 10.36
CA ILE A 688 0.60 -27.31 11.51
C ILE A 688 0.96 -28.78 11.74
N CYS A 689 0.17 -29.73 11.19
CA CYS A 689 0.47 -31.15 11.31
C CYS A 689 1.72 -31.56 10.53
N VAL A 690 2.05 -30.84 9.44
CA VAL A 690 3.21 -31.17 8.59
C VAL A 690 4.54 -31.16 9.36
N PRO A 691 4.95 -30.05 10.03
CA PRO A 691 6.18 -30.04 10.82
C PRO A 691 6.16 -31.08 11.96
N ALA A 692 5.01 -31.36 12.57
CA ALA A 692 4.92 -32.34 13.62
C ALA A 692 5.20 -33.76 13.10
N TYR A 693 4.64 -34.14 11.95
CA TYR A 693 4.93 -35.44 11.31
C TYR A 693 6.38 -35.56 10.83
N ILE A 694 6.98 -34.48 10.38
CA ILE A 694 8.41 -34.46 10.03
C ILE A 694 9.26 -34.74 11.28
N CYS A 695 8.98 -34.08 12.40
CA CYS A 695 9.67 -34.34 13.66
C CYS A 695 9.46 -35.79 14.16
N ILE A 696 8.29 -36.35 13.98
CA ILE A 696 8.04 -37.77 14.28
C ILE A 696 8.85 -38.70 13.38
N ALA A 697 8.96 -38.38 12.09
CA ALA A 697 9.78 -39.16 11.16
C ALA A 697 11.26 -39.13 11.54
N GLU A 698 11.80 -37.97 11.92
CA GLU A 698 13.16 -37.83 12.46
C GLU A 698 13.33 -38.65 13.76
N ALA A 699 12.38 -38.55 14.67
CA ALA A 699 12.42 -39.29 15.91
C ALA A 699 12.44 -40.82 15.68
N TYR A 700 11.67 -41.35 14.74
CA TYR A 700 11.73 -42.78 14.37
C TYR A 700 13.03 -43.15 13.65
N LEU A 701 13.65 -42.23 12.90
CA LEU A 701 14.99 -42.44 12.36
C LEU A 701 16.05 -42.58 13.45
N ASP A 702 15.95 -41.79 14.51
CA ASP A 702 16.86 -41.92 15.67
C ASP A 702 16.71 -43.24 16.38
N LEU A 703 15.49 -43.81 16.41
CA LEU A 703 15.20 -45.15 16.92
C LEU A 703 15.53 -46.26 15.92
N ASN A 704 16.07 -45.94 14.74
CA ASN A 704 16.33 -46.87 13.62
C ASN A 704 15.09 -47.60 13.09
N ASP A 705 13.89 -47.08 13.29
CA ASP A 705 12.64 -47.62 12.76
C ASP A 705 12.27 -46.94 11.44
N CYS A 706 12.95 -47.34 10.36
CA CYS A 706 12.72 -46.77 9.03
C CYS A 706 11.29 -47.00 8.51
N THR A 707 10.58 -48.01 8.98
CA THR A 707 9.20 -48.29 8.54
C THR A 707 8.25 -47.24 9.08
N LYS A 708 8.31 -46.98 10.39
CA LYS A 708 7.48 -45.93 11.00
C LYS A 708 7.87 -44.53 10.56
N ALA A 709 9.18 -44.30 10.35
CA ALA A 709 9.67 -43.03 9.79
C ALA A 709 9.06 -42.77 8.39
N THR A 710 9.00 -43.81 7.53
CA THR A 710 8.38 -43.67 6.20
C THR A 710 6.90 -43.38 6.31
N ASN A 711 6.16 -44.07 7.17
CA ASN A 711 4.73 -43.84 7.35
C ASN A 711 4.43 -42.42 7.85
N ALA A 712 5.20 -41.91 8.81
CA ALA A 712 5.06 -40.55 9.30
C ALA A 712 5.34 -39.51 8.19
N LEU A 713 6.38 -39.76 7.40
CA LEU A 713 6.73 -38.85 6.28
C LEU A 713 5.65 -38.85 5.18
N GLU A 714 5.01 -40.00 4.89
CA GLU A 714 3.89 -40.08 3.95
C GLU A 714 2.68 -39.29 4.42
N GLN A 715 2.39 -39.29 5.73
CA GLN A 715 1.38 -38.42 6.30
C GLN A 715 1.76 -36.93 6.15
N ALA A 716 3.02 -36.58 6.38
CA ALA A 716 3.49 -35.21 6.18
C ALA A 716 3.31 -34.73 4.72
N PHE A 717 3.64 -35.58 3.73
CA PHE A 717 3.41 -35.29 2.32
C PHE A 717 1.92 -35.12 1.97
N THR A 718 1.06 -35.93 2.55
CA THR A 718 -0.39 -35.86 2.33
C THR A 718 -0.94 -34.54 2.80
N TYR A 719 -0.64 -34.13 4.04
CA TYR A 719 -1.13 -32.86 4.62
C TYR A 719 -0.46 -31.63 3.98
N GLU A 720 0.78 -31.78 3.56
CA GLU A 720 1.46 -30.69 2.84
C GLU A 720 0.77 -30.42 1.50
N TYR A 721 0.41 -31.47 0.75
CA TYR A 721 -0.31 -31.33 -0.50
C TYR A 721 -1.73 -30.76 -0.30
N GLU A 722 -2.47 -31.24 0.73
CA GLU A 722 -3.82 -30.78 1.04
C GLU A 722 -3.86 -29.29 1.43
N TYR A 723 -2.83 -28.79 2.12
CA TYR A 723 -2.83 -27.44 2.66
C TYR A 723 -2.17 -26.41 1.74
N TYR A 724 -1.03 -26.76 1.12
CA TYR A 724 -0.23 -25.82 0.35
C TYR A 724 -0.31 -26.02 -1.18
N GLY A 725 -0.84 -27.15 -1.67
CA GLY A 725 -0.89 -27.48 -3.08
C GLY A 725 0.46 -27.86 -3.71
N GLU A 726 0.53 -27.86 -5.05
CA GLU A 726 1.72 -28.33 -5.78
C GLU A 726 2.92 -27.35 -5.77
N GLU A 727 2.68 -26.06 -5.62
CA GLU A 727 3.70 -24.99 -5.79
C GLU A 727 4.28 -24.51 -4.46
N ASN A 728 4.69 -25.39 -3.56
CA ASN A 728 5.24 -24.97 -2.28
C ASN A 728 6.75 -25.18 -2.19
N CYS A 729 7.50 -24.11 -1.90
CA CYS A 729 8.95 -24.13 -1.72
C CYS A 729 9.44 -24.69 -0.37
N ARG A 730 8.54 -25.16 0.52
CA ARG A 730 8.91 -25.75 1.82
C ARG A 730 9.16 -27.26 1.76
N LYS A 731 9.01 -27.90 0.60
CA LYS A 731 9.24 -29.34 0.39
C LYS A 731 10.68 -29.80 0.70
N TYR A 732 11.63 -28.86 0.78
CA TYR A 732 13.02 -29.17 1.06
C TYR A 732 13.19 -30.03 2.33
N TRP A 733 12.44 -29.75 3.38
CA TRP A 733 12.53 -30.49 4.64
C TRP A 733 11.98 -31.92 4.51
N LEU A 734 10.89 -32.10 3.79
CA LEU A 734 10.32 -33.42 3.47
C LEU A 734 11.31 -34.27 2.65
N TYR A 735 11.95 -33.69 1.65
CA TYR A 735 12.95 -34.35 0.82
C TYR A 735 14.22 -34.70 1.60
N ASP A 736 14.66 -33.88 2.53
CA ASP A 736 15.79 -34.16 3.41
C ASP A 736 15.53 -35.39 4.28
N ILE A 737 14.37 -35.47 4.92
CA ILE A 737 13.97 -36.65 5.72
C ILE A 737 13.85 -37.88 4.85
N LYS A 738 13.28 -37.78 3.65
CA LYS A 738 13.19 -38.90 2.72
C LYS A 738 14.58 -39.42 2.34
N SER A 739 15.51 -38.56 2.07
CA SER A 739 16.91 -38.89 1.78
C SER A 739 17.53 -39.68 2.96
N LYS A 740 17.41 -39.17 4.19
CA LYS A 740 17.90 -39.87 5.41
C LYS A 740 17.28 -41.25 5.63
N ILE A 741 15.99 -41.41 5.36
CA ILE A 741 15.32 -42.70 5.43
C ILE A 741 15.92 -43.69 4.41
N LEU A 742 16.08 -43.26 3.16
CA LEU A 742 16.63 -44.07 2.07
C LEU A 742 18.08 -44.48 2.32
N GLU A 743 18.91 -43.62 2.87
CA GLU A 743 20.29 -43.92 3.27
C GLU A 743 20.31 -45.06 4.33
N LYS A 744 19.47 -44.95 5.37
CA LYS A 744 19.38 -46.00 6.37
C LYS A 744 18.84 -47.33 5.83
N GLN A 745 18.09 -47.29 4.73
CA GLN A 745 17.61 -48.47 3.99
C GLN A 745 18.65 -49.04 3.02
N GLY A 746 19.80 -48.39 2.85
CA GLY A 746 20.86 -48.79 1.92
C GLY A 746 20.61 -48.41 0.45
N LYS A 747 19.61 -47.56 0.17
CA LYS A 747 19.23 -47.10 -1.18
C LYS A 747 19.93 -45.76 -1.52
N ASN A 748 21.27 -45.84 -1.61
CA ASN A 748 22.11 -44.64 -1.68
C ASN A 748 21.87 -43.80 -2.93
N ASP A 749 21.53 -44.40 -4.08
CA ASP A 749 21.29 -43.66 -5.33
C ASP A 749 19.98 -42.82 -5.26
N GLU A 750 18.91 -43.46 -4.75
CA GLU A 750 17.63 -42.76 -4.51
C GLU A 750 17.80 -41.66 -3.45
N ALA A 751 18.58 -41.92 -2.40
CA ALA A 751 18.86 -40.93 -1.36
C ALA A 751 19.60 -39.71 -1.89
N ALA A 752 20.57 -39.89 -2.80
CA ALA A 752 21.31 -38.81 -3.41
C ALA A 752 20.39 -37.93 -4.29
N GLU A 753 19.40 -38.50 -4.96
CA GLU A 753 18.42 -37.77 -5.76
C GLU A 753 17.53 -36.87 -4.89
N TYR A 754 16.95 -37.44 -3.79
CA TYR A 754 16.16 -36.65 -2.84
C TYR A 754 16.97 -35.56 -2.12
N ARG A 755 18.24 -35.81 -1.83
CA ARG A 755 19.14 -34.78 -1.26
C ARG A 755 19.32 -33.61 -2.22
N ARG A 756 19.53 -33.90 -3.52
CA ARG A 756 19.62 -32.86 -4.54
C ARG A 756 18.32 -32.04 -4.64
N TRP A 757 17.16 -32.71 -4.64
CA TRP A 757 15.87 -32.01 -4.64
C TRP A 757 15.68 -31.15 -3.38
N SER A 758 16.08 -31.65 -2.22
CA SER A 758 16.06 -30.87 -0.98
C SER A 758 16.93 -29.60 -1.11
N GLU A 759 18.15 -29.71 -1.63
CA GLU A 759 19.04 -28.58 -1.83
C GLU A 759 18.49 -27.58 -2.85
N GLU A 760 17.87 -28.05 -3.94
CA GLU A 760 17.21 -27.21 -4.94
C GLU A 760 16.01 -26.44 -4.34
N GLU A 761 15.15 -27.13 -3.62
CA GLU A 761 13.99 -26.49 -2.95
C GLU A 761 14.43 -25.57 -1.81
N TYR A 762 15.48 -25.90 -1.08
CA TYR A 762 16.04 -25.02 -0.06
C TYR A 762 16.62 -23.74 -0.66
N LYS A 763 17.28 -23.83 -1.83
CA LYS A 763 17.73 -22.63 -2.56
C LYS A 763 16.55 -21.75 -2.98
N LYS A 764 15.48 -22.34 -3.50
CA LYS A 764 14.25 -21.60 -3.82
C LYS A 764 13.64 -20.96 -2.56
N TYR A 765 13.60 -21.70 -1.45
CA TYR A 765 13.14 -21.21 -0.17
C TYR A 765 13.99 -20.02 0.35
N ILE A 766 15.33 -20.12 0.28
CA ILE A 766 16.21 -19.00 0.65
C ILE A 766 16.01 -17.83 -0.31
N GLN A 767 16.00 -18.10 -1.63
CA GLN A 767 15.72 -17.06 -2.61
C GLN A 767 14.37 -16.37 -2.37
N SER A 768 13.34 -17.14 -2.00
CA SER A 768 12.04 -16.56 -1.62
C SER A 768 12.04 -15.79 -0.30
N ARG A 769 13.08 -15.90 0.53
CA ARG A 769 13.28 -15.12 1.76
C ARG A 769 14.21 -13.93 1.56
N GLU A 770 15.11 -14.02 0.57
CA GLU A 770 16.05 -12.95 0.23
C GLU A 770 15.46 -11.98 -0.82
N THR A 771 14.40 -12.42 -1.50
CA THR A 771 13.58 -11.62 -2.42
C THR A 771 12.33 -11.08 -1.77
#